data_842b22be6f2e72452228252612cc3c22
#
_entry.id   842b22be6f2e72452228252612cc3c22
#
_cell.length_a   1.000
_cell.length_b   1.000
_cell.length_c   1.000
_cell.angle_alpha   90.00
_cell.angle_beta   90.00
_cell.angle_gamma   90.00
#
_symmetry.space_group_name_H-M   'P 1'
#
loop_
_entity.id
_entity.type
_entity.pdbx_description
1 polymer ?
#
loop_
_entity_poly.entity_id
_entity_poly.type
_entity_poly.pdbx_seq_one_letter_code
_entity_poly.pdbx_strand_id
1 'polypeptide(L)'
;MKRIILALAVIFCTAIVNAQTRDESEKLRTEVESNLVGNILPFWLDNAADPDGGFHGAIGVDGKAIEGAERGTLMTARILWTFARAYRQYGLEEYRNMADYAAENLISNCIDKKYGGMFWTIDGDGAVMDGTKMTYATAFGIYSLSEHFRATGNRKSLETAIALYRTLEENAHDKVKMGYIEAFNRDYTIGDMKGVDGRNASKTMNTHIHILEAYTCLYLAWPDEGLKANLIELLDILDNKLYSPETKHLILFCTDDWQPMGRIDSYGHDIEAAWLMCEAADAIADEDIIAKVYAQAIEMTDTALAEGLNEDGIMLYEKSEEGYSKKLSWWPQCEAIVGCINAWQLTGDRKYFDTAVKIWDFTKTHFVDNENGGWFKRIRKDGTPVHEPKGNTWNCPYHNSRLGFELIHRLAHPAVHTEVMEWSNITGVRLEGELIDFESTLRVGVPGGEIESTGREKQNKIRYNRDSSTQTTITPMHGAVITQTVTDVDMSTVNLTWSVEAVETLDEGVYFCMMLTPKYYSDATIKTSGRNITIKAPERNISLRFNKSVKAFVREEDGNKVIYITLMPSLKKNAKAEWAAVMKVDGVRHHETAEISIDPLKPGREFAGFGGNFRIQNVQKDPMVIDYCLKNMRLAYGRVEMPWAQWDEHGKDADHIKRSAEMARKLKEIGMPVIVSCWFPPRWAGNQTTRSDGTSRAFALKPEEKTRIYESLASYLEFLKVDYGVEADFFSFNESDLGIDVVFTPEEHRDFIKEFGQYLADRNLKTLMLLGDNSDATTFDFILPALNDPMAHRYIGAVSFHSWRGCDDKTLEKWAAASRQINVPLIVGEGSTDAAAHQYPGIFNETTFALYEINLYVRICNISQPLSILQWQLTSDYSILWGAGIYGSEGPLRPTQRYFNLLQLSMTPQNAFAIPSVCDKDNINVASYAKPSTGECAVHIVNNAASCEAVISGFPAATTEATVYITNTHTNAEAALLPVKEGRVTVNMPAESFITILTK
;
A
#
# COMPACT_ATOMS: atom_id res chain seq x y z
N MET A 1 -5.81 25.31 43.21
CA MET A 1 -4.66 25.80 42.40
C MET A 1 -3.48 24.86 42.39
N LYS A 2 -2.83 24.46 43.48
CA LYS A 2 -1.66 23.54 43.47
C LYS A 2 -1.96 22.15 42.85
N ARG A 3 -3.13 21.54 43.07
CA ARG A 3 -3.51 20.25 42.46
C ARG A 3 -3.83 20.34 40.96
N ILE A 4 -4.30 21.48 40.49
CA ILE A 4 -4.57 21.74 39.05
C ILE A 4 -3.27 22.00 38.30
N ILE A 5 -2.31 22.68 38.91
CA ILE A 5 -0.97 22.91 38.36
C ILE A 5 -0.19 21.59 38.30
N LEU A 6 -0.32 20.71 39.30
CA LEU A 6 0.31 19.39 39.29
C LEU A 6 -0.29 18.45 38.22
N ALA A 7 -1.62 18.47 38.05
CA ALA A 7 -2.28 17.69 36.98
C ALA A 7 -1.93 18.21 35.57
N LEU A 8 -1.85 19.53 35.39
CA LEU A 8 -1.40 20.11 34.11
C LEU A 8 0.09 19.84 33.84
N ALA A 9 0.94 19.87 34.89
CA ALA A 9 2.34 19.50 34.75
C ALA A 9 2.54 18.00 34.42
N VAL A 10 1.74 17.10 35.00
CA VAL A 10 1.78 15.66 34.68
C VAL A 10 1.30 15.40 33.25
N ILE A 11 0.22 16.05 32.81
CA ILE A 11 -0.29 15.94 31.42
C ILE A 11 0.72 16.52 30.42
N PHE A 12 1.39 17.65 30.77
CA PHE A 12 2.41 18.23 29.92
C PHE A 12 3.69 17.36 29.88
N CYS A 13 4.08 16.76 31.00
CA CYS A 13 5.21 15.85 31.07
C CYS A 13 4.95 14.55 30.30
N THR A 14 3.76 13.95 30.38
CA THR A 14 3.42 12.74 29.60
C THR A 14 3.35 13.00 28.09
N ALA A 15 2.81 14.15 27.67
CA ALA A 15 2.80 14.52 26.25
C ALA A 15 4.23 14.78 25.69
N ILE A 16 5.10 15.41 26.48
CA ILE A 16 6.51 15.63 26.10
C ILE A 16 7.27 14.31 26.06
N VAL A 17 7.07 13.41 27.04
CA VAL A 17 7.72 12.10 27.07
C VAL A 17 7.27 11.23 25.88
N ASN A 18 6.00 11.22 25.53
CA ASN A 18 5.50 10.49 24.37
C ASN A 18 6.03 11.06 23.04
N ALA A 19 6.08 12.39 22.89
CA ALA A 19 6.67 13.02 21.72
C ALA A 19 8.17 12.72 21.60
N GLN A 20 8.92 12.80 22.69
CA GLN A 20 10.35 12.48 22.69
C GLN A 20 10.61 11.01 22.34
N THR A 21 9.81 10.08 22.86
CA THR A 21 9.92 8.65 22.55
C THR A 21 9.61 8.40 21.07
N ARG A 22 8.65 9.12 20.50
CA ARG A 22 8.30 9.05 19.07
C ARG A 22 9.46 9.51 18.20
N ASP A 23 10.07 10.66 18.48
CA ASP A 23 11.20 11.19 17.74
C ASP A 23 12.42 10.26 17.80
N GLU A 24 12.68 9.63 18.96
CA GLU A 24 13.76 8.67 19.14
C GLU A 24 13.51 7.35 18.39
N SER A 25 12.28 6.85 18.39
CA SER A 25 11.91 5.64 17.64
C SER A 25 11.97 5.87 16.12
N GLU A 26 11.54 7.05 15.65
CA GLU A 26 11.67 7.42 14.24
C GLU A 26 13.12 7.57 13.81
N LYS A 27 13.97 8.13 14.68
CA LYS A 27 15.41 8.21 14.43
C LYS A 27 16.02 6.82 14.29
N LEU A 28 15.74 5.90 15.21
CA LEU A 28 16.25 4.52 15.16
C LEU A 28 15.77 3.83 13.87
N ARG A 29 14.49 3.93 13.56
CA ARG A 29 13.90 3.37 12.33
C ARG A 29 14.61 3.88 11.09
N THR A 30 14.79 5.20 10.99
CA THR A 30 15.41 5.86 9.82
C THR A 30 16.87 5.49 9.66
N GLU A 31 17.64 5.41 10.76
CA GLU A 31 19.06 5.00 10.72
C GLU A 31 19.21 3.55 10.24
N VAL A 32 18.38 2.64 10.77
CA VAL A 32 18.39 1.22 10.39
C VAL A 32 17.92 1.03 8.94
N GLU A 33 16.87 1.71 8.52
CA GLU A 33 16.38 1.70 7.14
C GLU A 33 17.43 2.24 6.16
N SER A 34 18.08 3.36 6.50
CA SER A 34 19.16 3.92 5.69
C SER A 34 20.33 2.94 5.51
N ASN A 35 20.66 2.18 6.55
CA ASN A 35 21.66 1.13 6.46
C ASN A 35 21.19 -0.06 5.60
N LEU A 36 19.94 -0.49 5.74
CA LEU A 36 19.36 -1.54 4.91
C LEU A 36 19.43 -1.18 3.43
N VAL A 37 18.88 -0.02 3.07
CA VAL A 37 18.71 0.41 1.67
C VAL A 37 20.02 0.93 1.06
N GLY A 38 20.88 1.59 1.85
CA GLY A 38 22.12 2.21 1.36
C GLY A 38 23.37 1.33 1.48
N ASN A 39 23.31 0.24 2.25
CA ASN A 39 24.50 -0.58 2.50
C ASN A 39 24.24 -2.08 2.27
N ILE A 40 23.25 -2.68 2.95
CA ILE A 40 23.05 -4.13 2.91
C ILE A 40 22.52 -4.58 1.55
N LEU A 41 21.36 -4.05 1.12
CA LEU A 41 20.72 -4.49 -0.12
C LEU A 41 21.58 -4.23 -1.36
N PRO A 42 22.21 -3.04 -1.54
CA PRO A 42 23.08 -2.82 -2.68
C PRO A 42 24.29 -3.77 -2.71
N PHE A 43 24.93 -4.04 -1.56
CA PHE A 43 26.05 -4.97 -1.52
C PHE A 43 25.69 -6.35 -2.07
N TRP A 44 24.54 -6.89 -1.69
CA TRP A 44 24.11 -8.21 -2.15
C TRP A 44 23.52 -8.20 -3.56
N LEU A 45 22.88 -7.10 -3.96
CA LEU A 45 22.37 -6.94 -5.32
C LEU A 45 23.49 -6.93 -6.36
N ASP A 46 24.59 -6.23 -6.03
CA ASP A 46 25.70 -6.02 -6.94
C ASP A 46 26.70 -7.18 -6.99
N ASN A 47 26.83 -7.96 -5.89
CA ASN A 47 27.92 -8.90 -5.73
C ASN A 47 27.52 -10.37 -5.57
N ALA A 48 26.23 -10.69 -5.39
CA ALA A 48 25.82 -12.07 -5.07
C ALA A 48 25.65 -12.96 -6.31
N ALA A 49 25.06 -12.43 -7.39
CA ALA A 49 24.75 -13.21 -8.59
C ALA A 49 26.03 -13.56 -9.38
N ASP A 50 26.16 -14.84 -9.76
CA ASP A 50 27.21 -15.30 -10.64
C ASP A 50 26.79 -15.12 -12.11
N PRO A 51 27.56 -14.42 -12.94
CA PRO A 51 27.25 -14.29 -14.37
C PRO A 51 27.09 -15.63 -15.12
N ASP A 52 27.76 -16.67 -14.65
CA ASP A 52 27.69 -18.01 -15.25
C ASP A 52 26.48 -18.82 -14.74
N GLY A 53 25.72 -18.32 -13.79
CA GLY A 53 24.48 -18.87 -13.27
C GLY A 53 24.47 -19.11 -11.76
N GLY A 54 23.33 -18.87 -11.12
CA GLY A 54 23.16 -18.99 -9.67
C GLY A 54 23.87 -17.89 -8.88
N PHE A 55 24.41 -18.24 -7.72
CA PHE A 55 25.08 -17.33 -6.80
C PHE A 55 26.50 -17.79 -6.50
N HIS A 56 27.42 -16.87 -6.29
CA HIS A 56 28.79 -17.16 -5.86
C HIS A 56 28.78 -17.93 -4.53
N GLY A 57 29.68 -18.93 -4.38
CA GLY A 57 29.79 -19.71 -3.14
C GLY A 57 30.32 -18.89 -1.95
N ALA A 58 31.21 -17.91 -2.24
CA ALA A 58 31.70 -16.97 -1.24
C ALA A 58 32.04 -15.61 -1.86
N ILE A 59 31.90 -14.54 -1.06
CA ILE A 59 32.16 -13.15 -1.43
C ILE A 59 33.15 -12.55 -0.43
N GLY A 60 34.24 -12.01 -0.92
CA GLY A 60 35.31 -11.40 -0.12
C GLY A 60 34.91 -10.11 0.57
N VAL A 61 35.81 -9.55 1.38
CA VAL A 61 35.60 -8.28 2.08
C VAL A 61 35.40 -7.12 1.09
N ASP A 62 36.05 -7.18 -0.05
CA ASP A 62 36.02 -6.20 -1.13
C ASP A 62 34.85 -6.38 -2.10
N GLY A 63 33.90 -7.26 -1.78
CA GLY A 63 32.74 -7.56 -2.63
C GLY A 63 33.04 -8.52 -3.77
N LYS A 64 34.27 -8.98 -3.97
CA LYS A 64 34.61 -9.87 -5.08
C LYS A 64 34.32 -11.33 -4.75
N ALA A 65 33.89 -12.06 -5.77
CA ALA A 65 33.71 -13.50 -5.68
C ALA A 65 35.03 -14.23 -5.32
N ILE A 66 34.93 -15.26 -4.50
CA ILE A 66 36.03 -16.16 -4.19
C ILE A 66 35.87 -17.40 -5.07
N GLU A 67 36.75 -17.56 -6.07
CA GLU A 67 36.71 -18.67 -7.02
C GLU A 67 36.80 -20.05 -6.34
N GLY A 68 36.04 -21.02 -6.88
CA GLY A 68 36.03 -22.42 -6.42
C GLY A 68 35.39 -22.62 -5.04
N ALA A 69 34.77 -21.61 -4.45
CA ALA A 69 34.06 -21.76 -3.20
C ALA A 69 32.77 -22.60 -3.42
N GLU A 70 32.53 -23.54 -2.50
CA GLU A 70 31.35 -24.40 -2.48
C GLU A 70 30.07 -23.56 -2.30
N ARG A 71 29.03 -23.87 -3.09
CA ARG A 71 27.75 -23.13 -3.10
C ARG A 71 26.74 -23.78 -2.15
N GLY A 72 26.55 -23.17 -0.99
CA GLY A 72 25.53 -23.58 -0.03
C GLY A 72 24.13 -23.21 -0.49
N THR A 73 23.21 -24.18 -0.54
CA THR A 73 21.81 -23.93 -0.94
C THR A 73 21.08 -23.02 0.05
N LEU A 74 21.51 -23.04 1.31
CA LEU A 74 21.04 -22.15 2.37
C LEU A 74 21.25 -20.68 2.02
N MET A 75 22.40 -20.30 1.43
CA MET A 75 22.65 -18.91 1.03
C MET A 75 21.66 -18.46 -0.06
N THR A 76 21.38 -19.34 -1.05
CA THR A 76 20.38 -19.06 -2.09
C THR A 76 18.99 -18.80 -1.48
N ALA A 77 18.55 -19.64 -0.52
CA ALA A 77 17.28 -19.47 0.17
C ALA A 77 17.22 -18.13 0.94
N ARG A 78 18.28 -17.76 1.65
CA ARG A 78 18.34 -16.52 2.42
C ARG A 78 18.41 -15.27 1.54
N ILE A 79 19.08 -15.33 0.39
CA ILE A 79 19.05 -14.26 -0.62
C ILE A 79 17.63 -14.10 -1.18
N LEU A 80 16.98 -15.21 -1.54
CA LEU A 80 15.59 -15.22 -1.99
C LEU A 80 14.67 -14.54 -0.98
N TRP A 81 14.74 -14.94 0.29
CA TRP A 81 13.93 -14.34 1.35
C TRP A 81 14.16 -12.83 1.46
N THR A 82 15.43 -12.41 1.48
CA THR A 82 15.81 -11.01 1.63
C THR A 82 15.22 -10.14 0.51
N PHE A 83 15.37 -10.55 -0.75
CA PHE A 83 14.91 -9.76 -1.87
C PHE A 83 13.40 -9.87 -2.12
N ALA A 84 12.78 -10.98 -1.76
CA ALA A 84 11.31 -11.10 -1.74
C ALA A 84 10.72 -10.14 -0.69
N ARG A 85 11.29 -10.10 0.52
CA ARG A 85 10.87 -9.18 1.58
C ARG A 85 11.14 -7.71 1.21
N ALA A 86 12.28 -7.43 0.56
CA ALA A 86 12.61 -6.11 0.06
C ALA A 86 11.63 -5.65 -1.03
N TYR A 87 11.26 -6.54 -1.96
CA TYR A 87 10.24 -6.23 -2.96
C TYR A 87 8.87 -5.97 -2.32
N ARG A 88 8.45 -6.78 -1.37
CA ARG A 88 7.20 -6.57 -0.64
C ARG A 88 7.18 -5.24 0.13
N GLN A 89 8.33 -4.81 0.66
CA GLN A 89 8.45 -3.54 1.38
C GLN A 89 8.50 -2.32 0.45
N TYR A 90 9.30 -2.38 -0.61
CA TYR A 90 9.64 -1.20 -1.43
C TYR A 90 9.05 -1.22 -2.84
N GLY A 91 8.63 -2.39 -3.34
CA GLY A 91 8.08 -2.56 -4.68
C GLY A 91 9.08 -2.33 -5.82
N LEU A 92 10.39 -2.25 -5.55
CA LEU A 92 11.41 -1.98 -6.56
C LEU A 92 11.60 -3.18 -7.49
N GLU A 93 11.59 -2.92 -8.81
CA GLU A 93 11.70 -3.96 -9.82
C GLU A 93 13.02 -4.74 -9.71
N GLU A 94 14.12 -4.08 -9.35
CA GLU A 94 15.42 -4.74 -9.15
C GLU A 94 15.38 -5.80 -8.05
N TYR A 95 14.65 -5.55 -6.95
CA TYR A 95 14.47 -6.52 -5.88
C TYR A 95 13.59 -7.70 -6.32
N ARG A 96 12.54 -7.40 -7.09
CA ARG A 96 11.71 -8.44 -7.70
C ARG A 96 12.52 -9.35 -8.63
N ASN A 97 13.31 -8.74 -9.52
CA ASN A 97 14.14 -9.49 -10.47
C ASN A 97 15.13 -10.42 -9.75
N MET A 98 15.78 -9.93 -8.68
CA MET A 98 16.67 -10.75 -7.86
C MET A 98 15.92 -11.86 -7.12
N ALA A 99 14.74 -11.59 -6.58
CA ALA A 99 13.91 -12.60 -5.92
C ALA A 99 13.41 -13.67 -6.91
N ASP A 100 12.90 -13.27 -8.06
CA ASP A 100 12.46 -14.20 -9.13
C ASP A 100 13.63 -15.08 -9.59
N TYR A 101 14.82 -14.49 -9.81
CA TYR A 101 16.03 -15.22 -10.17
C TYR A 101 16.46 -16.23 -9.10
N ALA A 102 16.46 -15.81 -7.83
CA ALA A 102 16.81 -16.67 -6.70
C ALA A 102 15.79 -17.82 -6.53
N ALA A 103 14.48 -17.55 -6.71
CA ALA A 103 13.43 -18.56 -6.66
C ALA A 103 13.59 -19.60 -7.77
N GLU A 104 13.86 -19.16 -9.00
CA GLU A 104 14.09 -20.05 -10.11
C GLU A 104 15.32 -20.94 -9.90
N ASN A 105 16.43 -20.35 -9.45
CA ASN A 105 17.65 -21.10 -9.13
C ASN A 105 17.41 -22.13 -8.01
N LEU A 106 16.74 -21.73 -6.92
CA LEU A 106 16.43 -22.61 -5.81
C LEU A 106 15.56 -23.78 -6.26
N ILE A 107 14.48 -23.52 -6.98
CA ILE A 107 13.55 -24.56 -7.46
C ILE A 107 14.21 -25.50 -8.47
N SER A 108 15.07 -24.97 -9.34
CA SER A 108 15.67 -25.76 -10.42
C SER A 108 16.85 -26.59 -9.96
N ASN A 109 17.74 -26.03 -9.11
CA ASN A 109 19.06 -26.57 -8.82
C ASN A 109 19.23 -27.05 -7.37
N CYS A 110 18.54 -26.43 -6.39
CA CYS A 110 18.78 -26.74 -4.98
C CYS A 110 17.86 -27.82 -4.41
N ILE A 111 16.74 -28.13 -5.07
CA ILE A 111 15.76 -29.12 -4.62
C ILE A 111 16.00 -30.47 -5.28
N ASP A 112 16.06 -31.53 -4.47
CA ASP A 112 16.20 -32.90 -4.94
C ASP A 112 14.90 -33.41 -5.58
N LYS A 113 14.87 -33.52 -6.89
CA LYS A 113 13.70 -34.00 -7.66
C LYS A 113 13.36 -35.49 -7.42
N LYS A 114 14.29 -36.26 -6.83
CA LYS A 114 14.10 -37.69 -6.59
C LYS A 114 13.56 -38.00 -5.21
N TYR A 115 14.12 -37.34 -4.19
CA TYR A 115 13.79 -37.66 -2.81
C TYR A 115 13.10 -36.52 -2.08
N GLY A 116 12.94 -35.35 -2.71
CA GLY A 116 12.45 -34.15 -2.07
C GLY A 116 13.48 -33.49 -1.17
N GLY A 117 13.11 -32.37 -0.54
CA GLY A 117 14.00 -31.58 0.31
C GLY A 117 15.13 -30.90 -0.46
N MET A 118 15.96 -30.13 0.25
CA MET A 118 17.09 -29.44 -0.35
C MET A 118 18.38 -30.26 -0.26
N PHE A 119 19.26 -30.08 -1.23
CA PHE A 119 20.67 -30.48 -1.11
C PHE A 119 21.39 -29.56 -0.12
N TRP A 120 22.48 -30.02 0.46
CA TRP A 120 23.30 -29.16 1.32
C TRP A 120 24.16 -28.22 0.48
N THR A 121 24.90 -28.75 -0.51
CA THR A 121 25.72 -27.95 -1.42
C THR A 121 25.63 -28.44 -2.87
N ILE A 122 25.86 -27.52 -3.80
CA ILE A 122 25.95 -27.72 -5.24
C ILE A 122 27.19 -27.04 -5.80
N ASP A 123 27.61 -27.41 -7.02
CA ASP A 123 28.65 -26.71 -7.75
C ASP A 123 28.10 -25.57 -8.64
N GLY A 124 28.99 -24.98 -9.47
CA GLY A 124 28.65 -23.91 -10.39
C GLY A 124 27.63 -24.27 -11.46
N ASP A 125 27.61 -25.52 -11.89
CA ASP A 125 26.71 -26.06 -12.92
C ASP A 125 25.39 -26.59 -12.32
N GLY A 126 25.21 -26.47 -10.97
CA GLY A 126 24.07 -27.01 -10.25
C GLY A 126 24.13 -28.51 -9.97
N ALA A 127 25.28 -29.16 -10.19
CA ALA A 127 25.46 -30.57 -9.83
C ALA A 127 25.64 -30.71 -8.30
N VAL A 128 25.11 -31.80 -7.76
CA VAL A 128 25.12 -32.06 -6.31
C VAL A 128 26.52 -32.38 -5.83
N MET A 129 27.05 -31.57 -4.91
CA MET A 129 28.31 -31.79 -4.22
C MET A 129 28.10 -32.56 -2.92
N ASP A 130 27.19 -32.08 -2.08
CA ASP A 130 26.74 -32.75 -0.87
C ASP A 130 25.23 -32.89 -0.86
N GLY A 131 24.75 -34.11 -0.95
CA GLY A 131 23.33 -34.44 -0.98
C GLY A 131 22.68 -34.62 0.39
N THR A 132 23.39 -34.39 1.48
CA THR A 132 22.88 -34.47 2.86
C THR A 132 21.59 -33.66 2.99
N LYS A 133 20.60 -34.27 3.63
CA LYS A 133 19.34 -33.59 3.96
C LYS A 133 19.44 -32.97 5.32
N MET A 134 19.81 -31.68 5.35
CA MET A 134 19.69 -30.88 6.57
C MET A 134 18.27 -30.36 6.65
N THR A 135 17.55 -30.75 7.71
CA THR A 135 16.18 -30.26 7.98
C THR A 135 16.13 -28.74 8.02
N TYR A 136 17.14 -28.14 8.61
CA TYR A 136 17.39 -26.70 8.66
C TYR A 136 17.38 -26.04 7.26
N ALA A 137 18.12 -26.62 6.29
CA ALA A 137 18.19 -26.04 4.94
C ALA A 137 16.83 -26.09 4.22
N THR A 138 16.10 -27.21 4.38
CA THR A 138 14.77 -27.37 3.80
C THR A 138 13.77 -26.41 4.44
N ALA A 139 13.88 -26.13 5.76
CA ALA A 139 13.07 -25.11 6.42
C ALA A 139 13.29 -23.71 5.80
N PHE A 140 14.54 -23.32 5.51
CA PHE A 140 14.80 -22.06 4.79
C PHE A 140 14.28 -22.05 3.35
N GLY A 141 14.24 -23.20 2.68
CA GLY A 141 13.56 -23.33 1.38
C GLY A 141 12.06 -23.02 1.48
N ILE A 142 11.38 -23.57 2.50
CA ILE A 142 9.97 -23.28 2.79
C ILE A 142 9.79 -21.80 3.08
N TYR A 143 10.61 -21.24 3.97
CA TYR A 143 10.53 -19.85 4.40
C TYR A 143 10.65 -18.85 3.25
N SER A 144 11.69 -19.02 2.44
CA SER A 144 11.99 -18.11 1.34
C SER A 144 10.98 -18.19 0.20
N LEU A 145 10.52 -19.38 -0.16
CA LEU A 145 9.50 -19.57 -1.21
C LEU A 145 8.12 -19.08 -0.76
N SER A 146 7.79 -19.21 0.53
CA SER A 146 6.58 -18.65 1.12
C SER A 146 6.59 -17.13 1.06
N GLU A 147 7.70 -16.48 1.44
CA GLU A 147 7.85 -15.04 1.35
C GLU A 147 7.82 -14.55 -0.10
N HIS A 148 8.40 -15.30 -1.04
CA HIS A 148 8.32 -14.98 -2.47
C HIS A 148 6.88 -15.01 -2.99
N PHE A 149 6.08 -16.00 -2.57
CA PHE A 149 4.64 -16.01 -2.90
C PHE A 149 3.91 -14.82 -2.27
N ARG A 150 4.13 -14.54 -0.99
CA ARG A 150 3.51 -13.40 -0.31
C ARG A 150 3.82 -12.07 -1.01
N ALA A 151 5.04 -11.92 -1.51
CA ALA A 151 5.50 -10.72 -2.19
C ALA A 151 5.01 -10.58 -3.64
N THR A 152 4.84 -11.70 -4.37
CA THR A 152 4.64 -11.68 -5.83
C THR A 152 3.35 -12.36 -6.31
N GLY A 153 2.71 -13.17 -5.46
CA GLY A 153 1.60 -14.05 -5.84
C GLY A 153 2.04 -15.26 -6.69
N ASN A 154 3.34 -15.58 -6.77
CA ASN A 154 3.87 -16.67 -7.59
C ASN A 154 3.45 -18.04 -7.07
N ARG A 155 2.44 -18.64 -7.69
CA ARG A 155 1.86 -19.94 -7.31
C ARG A 155 2.87 -21.09 -7.29
N LYS A 156 3.82 -21.10 -8.22
CA LYS A 156 4.87 -22.15 -8.28
C LYS A 156 5.73 -22.14 -7.01
N SER A 157 6.04 -20.98 -6.47
CA SER A 157 6.78 -20.86 -5.22
C SER A 157 5.98 -21.41 -4.03
N LEU A 158 4.70 -21.07 -3.90
CA LEU A 158 3.85 -21.61 -2.85
C LEU A 158 3.69 -23.14 -2.96
N GLU A 159 3.39 -23.65 -4.15
CA GLU A 159 3.24 -25.10 -4.39
C GLU A 159 4.53 -25.85 -4.04
N THR A 160 5.69 -25.25 -4.33
CA THR A 160 6.99 -25.83 -3.98
C THR A 160 7.24 -25.76 -2.46
N ALA A 161 6.90 -24.66 -1.80
CA ALA A 161 6.99 -24.53 -0.34
C ALA A 161 6.13 -25.59 0.38
N ILE A 162 4.89 -25.78 -0.08
CA ILE A 162 3.98 -26.82 0.44
C ILE A 162 4.56 -28.24 0.19
N ALA A 163 5.17 -28.49 -0.96
CA ALA A 163 5.81 -29.79 -1.23
C ALA A 163 7.00 -30.03 -0.29
N LEU A 164 7.83 -29.02 -0.02
CA LEU A 164 8.93 -29.11 0.94
C LEU A 164 8.42 -29.32 2.38
N TYR A 165 7.36 -28.60 2.78
CA TYR A 165 6.69 -28.82 4.06
C TYR A 165 6.24 -30.27 4.21
N ARG A 166 5.51 -30.83 3.24
CA ARG A 166 5.08 -32.22 3.26
C ARG A 166 6.26 -33.19 3.33
N THR A 167 7.35 -32.88 2.66
CA THR A 167 8.58 -33.68 2.73
C THR A 167 9.16 -33.73 4.14
N LEU A 168 9.18 -32.62 4.87
CA LEU A 168 9.62 -32.59 6.26
C LEU A 168 8.67 -33.37 7.18
N GLU A 169 7.36 -33.20 7.00
CA GLU A 169 6.35 -33.90 7.79
C GLU A 169 6.37 -35.43 7.58
N GLU A 170 6.72 -35.88 6.39
CA GLU A 170 6.80 -37.31 6.06
C GLU A 170 8.12 -37.96 6.52
N ASN A 171 9.24 -37.22 6.48
CA ASN A 171 10.56 -37.82 6.64
C ASN A 171 11.33 -37.34 7.87
N ALA A 172 11.16 -36.10 8.29
CA ALA A 172 11.95 -35.52 9.40
C ALA A 172 11.17 -35.40 10.71
N HIS A 173 9.85 -35.30 10.66
CA HIS A 173 8.99 -35.19 11.84
C HIS A 173 8.91 -36.51 12.60
N ASP A 174 9.40 -36.55 13.84
CA ASP A 174 9.29 -37.66 14.77
C ASP A 174 7.91 -37.64 15.48
N LYS A 175 6.93 -38.28 14.87
CA LYS A 175 5.56 -38.35 15.39
C LYS A 175 5.37 -39.11 16.69
N VAL A 176 6.40 -39.83 17.16
CA VAL A 176 6.34 -40.64 18.39
C VAL A 176 6.94 -39.87 19.56
N LYS A 177 8.09 -39.26 19.35
CA LYS A 177 8.84 -38.53 20.39
C LYS A 177 8.70 -37.00 20.24
N MET A 178 7.96 -36.53 19.27
CA MET A 178 7.77 -35.14 18.87
C MET A 178 9.06 -34.50 18.29
N GLY A 179 8.89 -33.47 17.50
CA GLY A 179 9.97 -32.66 16.93
C GLY A 179 10.62 -33.26 15.69
N TYR A 180 11.69 -32.67 15.27
CA TYR A 180 12.29 -32.94 13.96
C TYR A 180 13.73 -33.40 14.09
N ILE A 181 14.08 -34.44 13.32
CA ILE A 181 15.45 -34.96 13.25
C ILE A 181 16.31 -34.01 12.43
N GLU A 182 17.52 -33.76 12.89
CA GLU A 182 18.45 -32.73 12.39
C GLU A 182 18.93 -32.97 10.96
N ALA A 183 19.41 -34.22 10.67
CA ALA A 183 20.06 -34.54 9.41
C ALA A 183 19.86 -35.97 8.96
N PHE A 184 19.89 -36.20 7.66
CA PHE A 184 19.72 -37.50 7.00
C PHE A 184 20.68 -37.67 5.83
N ASN A 185 20.89 -38.92 5.41
CA ASN A 185 21.42 -39.22 4.07
C ASN A 185 20.49 -38.64 3.00
N ARG A 186 20.95 -38.53 1.77
CA ARG A 186 20.19 -38.04 0.63
C ARG A 186 18.80 -38.68 0.46
N ASP A 187 18.66 -39.94 0.79
CA ASP A 187 17.42 -40.73 0.66
C ASP A 187 16.58 -40.75 1.95
N TYR A 188 16.85 -39.84 2.89
CA TYR A 188 16.23 -39.76 4.22
C TYR A 188 16.47 -40.95 5.13
N THR A 189 17.42 -41.83 4.83
CA THR A 189 17.88 -42.82 5.82
C THR A 189 18.70 -42.12 6.94
N ILE A 190 18.53 -42.58 8.17
CA ILE A 190 19.34 -42.11 9.31
C ILE A 190 20.77 -42.64 9.15
N GLY A 191 21.74 -41.74 9.23
CA GLY A 191 23.16 -42.07 9.15
C GLY A 191 23.93 -41.49 10.35
N ASP A 192 25.24 -41.68 10.38
CA ASP A 192 26.14 -41.01 11.34
C ASP A 192 26.47 -39.61 10.81
N MET A 193 25.45 -38.73 10.76
CA MET A 193 25.51 -37.41 10.17
C MET A 193 25.73 -36.38 11.27
N LYS A 194 26.60 -35.42 10.99
CA LYS A 194 26.73 -34.23 11.83
C LYS A 194 25.71 -33.20 11.39
N GLY A 195 25.00 -32.62 12.35
CA GLY A 195 24.09 -31.51 12.13
C GLY A 195 24.81 -30.22 11.74
N VAL A 196 24.05 -29.15 11.56
CA VAL A 196 24.53 -27.83 11.10
C VAL A 196 25.66 -27.26 11.98
N ASP A 197 25.68 -27.59 13.27
CA ASP A 197 26.72 -27.17 14.24
C ASP A 197 27.91 -28.18 14.34
N GLY A 198 27.98 -29.14 13.42
CA GLY A 198 29.06 -30.14 13.38
C GLY A 198 29.02 -31.17 14.51
N ARG A 199 27.91 -31.26 15.28
CA ARG A 199 27.68 -32.21 16.36
C ARG A 199 26.71 -33.32 15.92
N ASN A 200 26.87 -34.49 16.51
CA ASN A 200 25.97 -35.62 16.30
C ASN A 200 24.79 -35.53 17.27
N ALA A 201 23.97 -34.46 17.18
CA ALA A 201 22.75 -34.32 17.95
C ALA A 201 21.56 -34.69 17.06
N SER A 202 20.62 -35.47 17.62
CA SER A 202 19.43 -35.88 16.84
C SER A 202 18.42 -34.76 16.67
N LYS A 203 18.27 -33.91 17.68
CA LYS A 203 17.35 -32.78 17.73
C LYS A 203 18.08 -31.55 18.26
N THR A 204 17.95 -30.42 17.57
CA THR A 204 18.61 -29.16 17.96
C THR A 204 17.61 -28.03 18.12
N MET A 205 17.85 -27.14 19.04
CA MET A 205 17.08 -25.91 19.21
C MET A 205 17.10 -25.09 17.92
N ASN A 206 18.27 -24.92 17.31
CA ASN A 206 18.47 -24.10 16.11
C ASN A 206 17.56 -24.55 14.95
N THR A 207 17.49 -25.86 14.68
CA THR A 207 16.59 -26.38 13.64
C THR A 207 15.12 -26.15 14.00
N HIS A 208 14.71 -26.30 15.27
CA HIS A 208 13.32 -26.13 15.69
C HIS A 208 12.84 -24.67 15.59
N ILE A 209 13.66 -23.68 15.97
CA ILE A 209 13.26 -22.26 15.84
C ILE A 209 13.11 -21.84 14.37
N HIS A 210 13.94 -22.39 13.47
CA HIS A 210 13.84 -22.05 12.04
C HIS A 210 12.79 -22.84 11.29
N ILE A 211 12.38 -24.02 11.78
CA ILE A 211 11.12 -24.65 11.32
C ILE A 211 9.93 -23.82 11.78
N LEU A 212 9.91 -23.34 13.04
CA LEU A 212 8.85 -22.47 13.54
C LEU A 212 8.70 -21.22 12.67
N GLU A 213 9.81 -20.54 12.38
CA GLU A 213 9.85 -19.35 11.51
C GLU A 213 9.32 -19.65 10.10
N ALA A 214 9.79 -20.75 9.49
CA ALA A 214 9.37 -21.16 8.15
C ALA A 214 7.88 -21.53 8.09
N TYR A 215 7.39 -22.25 9.09
CA TYR A 215 5.99 -22.66 9.15
C TYR A 215 5.08 -21.47 9.48
N THR A 216 5.53 -20.50 10.27
CA THR A 216 4.80 -19.25 10.49
C THR A 216 4.61 -18.48 9.18
N CYS A 217 5.68 -18.29 8.40
CA CYS A 217 5.60 -17.62 7.10
C CYS A 217 4.72 -18.38 6.10
N LEU A 218 4.83 -19.72 6.06
CA LEU A 218 3.97 -20.56 5.22
C LEU A 218 2.51 -20.50 5.66
N TYR A 219 2.23 -20.47 6.97
CA TYR A 219 0.87 -20.36 7.49
C TYR A 219 0.21 -19.04 7.15
N LEU A 220 0.96 -17.93 7.19
CA LEU A 220 0.49 -16.64 6.72
C LEU A 220 0.18 -16.63 5.21
N ALA A 221 0.89 -17.43 4.42
CA ALA A 221 0.67 -17.59 2.98
C ALA A 221 -0.43 -18.60 2.63
N TRP A 222 -0.58 -19.64 3.46
CA TRP A 222 -1.47 -20.78 3.25
C TRP A 222 -1.91 -21.36 4.61
N PRO A 223 -3.01 -20.84 5.18
CA PRO A 223 -3.50 -21.28 6.49
C PRO A 223 -4.16 -22.68 6.42
N ASP A 224 -3.35 -23.69 6.65
CA ASP A 224 -3.75 -25.10 6.70
C ASP A 224 -3.84 -25.59 8.14
N GLU A 225 -4.87 -26.36 8.48
CA GLU A 225 -5.11 -26.85 9.84
C GLU A 225 -4.00 -27.81 10.35
N GLY A 226 -3.42 -28.61 9.45
CA GLY A 226 -2.29 -29.49 9.80
C GLY A 226 -1.03 -28.68 10.11
N LEU A 227 -0.76 -27.64 9.31
CA LEU A 227 0.32 -26.71 9.54
C LEU A 227 0.13 -25.91 10.85
N LYS A 228 -1.10 -25.50 11.17
CA LYS A 228 -1.44 -24.87 12.46
C LYS A 228 -1.15 -25.81 13.64
N ALA A 229 -1.52 -27.07 13.50
CA ALA A 229 -1.24 -28.07 14.55
C ALA A 229 0.27 -28.27 14.77
N ASN A 230 1.05 -28.28 13.70
CA ASN A 230 2.52 -28.40 13.78
C ASN A 230 3.17 -27.14 14.38
N LEU A 231 2.64 -25.94 14.13
CA LEU A 231 3.08 -24.71 14.80
C LEU A 231 2.84 -24.76 16.31
N ILE A 232 1.67 -25.26 16.72
CA ILE A 232 1.34 -25.44 18.15
C ILE A 232 2.27 -26.47 18.78
N GLU A 233 2.58 -27.59 18.09
CA GLU A 233 3.54 -28.58 18.58
C GLU A 233 4.95 -27.99 18.73
N LEU A 234 5.40 -27.17 17.77
CA LEU A 234 6.71 -26.50 17.83
C LEU A 234 6.80 -25.54 19.02
N LEU A 235 5.76 -24.77 19.30
CA LEU A 235 5.69 -23.93 20.50
C LEU A 235 5.72 -24.76 21.78
N ASP A 236 5.02 -25.91 21.81
CA ASP A 236 5.06 -26.83 22.95
C ASP A 236 6.45 -27.46 23.16
N ILE A 237 7.16 -27.79 22.06
CA ILE A 237 8.53 -28.31 22.11
C ILE A 237 9.49 -27.23 22.67
N LEU A 238 9.38 -26.01 22.20
CA LEU A 238 10.21 -24.91 22.67
C LEU A 238 10.00 -24.65 24.15
N ASP A 239 8.77 -24.71 24.64
CA ASP A 239 8.42 -24.51 26.05
C ASP A 239 8.79 -25.72 26.94
N ASN A 240 8.41 -26.94 26.56
CA ASN A 240 8.45 -28.11 27.44
C ASN A 240 9.63 -29.05 27.20
N LYS A 241 10.37 -28.94 26.09
CA LYS A 241 11.50 -29.81 25.75
C LYS A 241 12.81 -29.06 25.70
N LEU A 242 12.79 -27.84 25.17
CA LEU A 242 14.00 -27.04 24.93
C LEU A 242 14.20 -25.95 25.97
N TYR A 243 13.17 -25.39 26.56
CA TYR A 243 13.30 -24.40 27.62
C TYR A 243 13.64 -25.05 28.97
N SER A 244 14.67 -24.52 29.63
CA SER A 244 15.05 -24.92 31.00
C SER A 244 14.50 -23.92 32.03
N PRO A 245 13.49 -24.27 32.83
CA PRO A 245 12.96 -23.39 33.88
C PRO A 245 13.99 -23.00 34.94
N GLU A 246 15.04 -23.83 35.13
CA GLU A 246 16.10 -23.59 36.11
C GLU A 246 17.05 -22.49 35.63
N THR A 247 17.47 -22.54 34.37
CA THR A 247 18.46 -21.62 33.81
C THR A 247 17.81 -20.49 32.99
N LYS A 248 16.55 -20.65 32.55
CA LYS A 248 15.79 -19.76 31.69
C LYS A 248 16.41 -19.57 30.28
N HIS A 249 17.25 -20.52 29.86
CA HIS A 249 17.87 -20.63 28.56
C HIS A 249 17.33 -21.82 27.78
N LEU A 250 17.51 -21.81 26.47
CA LEU A 250 17.19 -22.92 25.60
C LEU A 250 18.32 -23.96 25.59
N ILE A 251 17.93 -25.23 25.61
CA ILE A 251 18.86 -26.38 25.50
C ILE A 251 19.18 -26.56 24.01
N LEU A 252 20.45 -26.35 23.62
CA LEU A 252 20.84 -26.31 22.22
C LEU A 252 20.80 -27.68 21.52
N PHE A 253 21.23 -28.73 22.22
CA PHE A 253 21.46 -30.05 21.64
C PHE A 253 20.81 -31.13 22.48
N CYS A 254 20.04 -32.00 21.84
CA CYS A 254 19.36 -33.11 22.47
C CYS A 254 19.59 -34.44 21.70
N THR A 255 19.48 -35.55 22.42
CA THR A 255 19.27 -36.87 21.80
C THR A 255 17.88 -36.94 21.17
N ASP A 256 17.56 -38.03 20.50
CA ASP A 256 16.22 -38.27 19.94
C ASP A 256 15.12 -38.39 21.03
N ASP A 257 15.49 -38.74 22.28
CA ASP A 257 14.63 -38.78 23.47
C ASP A 257 14.67 -37.48 24.30
N TRP A 258 15.13 -36.39 23.72
CA TRP A 258 15.21 -35.06 24.35
C TRP A 258 16.15 -34.99 25.57
N GLN A 259 17.15 -35.86 25.68
CA GLN A 259 18.16 -35.72 26.73
C GLN A 259 19.19 -34.68 26.33
N PRO A 260 19.46 -33.68 27.20
CA PRO A 260 20.44 -32.63 26.92
C PRO A 260 21.86 -33.21 26.68
N MET A 261 22.56 -32.69 25.68
CA MET A 261 23.90 -33.07 25.27
C MET A 261 24.91 -31.97 25.64
N GLY A 262 25.12 -31.75 26.92
CA GLY A 262 25.93 -30.67 27.46
C GLY A 262 25.18 -29.35 27.64
N ARG A 263 25.85 -28.35 28.25
CA ARG A 263 25.27 -27.04 28.49
C ARG A 263 26.02 -25.98 27.73
N ILE A 264 25.35 -25.25 26.93
CA ILE A 264 25.76 -24.01 26.26
C ILE A 264 24.59 -23.06 26.30
N ASP A 265 24.76 -21.91 26.90
CA ASP A 265 23.77 -20.84 26.92
C ASP A 265 24.10 -19.89 25.75
N SER A 266 23.22 -19.83 24.73
CA SER A 266 23.39 -19.02 23.52
C SER A 266 22.46 -17.83 23.54
N TYR A 267 22.96 -16.71 23.98
CA TYR A 267 22.18 -15.49 24.23
C TYR A 267 21.50 -14.95 22.98
N GLY A 268 22.18 -15.03 21.82
CA GLY A 268 21.61 -14.64 20.54
C GLY A 268 20.40 -15.48 20.14
N HIS A 269 20.50 -16.81 20.31
CA HIS A 269 19.40 -17.72 19.99
C HIS A 269 18.24 -17.63 20.98
N ASP A 270 18.51 -17.41 22.27
CA ASP A 270 17.45 -17.24 23.27
C ASP A 270 16.58 -16.04 22.93
N ILE A 271 17.21 -14.91 22.61
CA ILE A 271 16.46 -13.69 22.27
C ILE A 271 15.82 -13.77 20.88
N GLU A 272 16.43 -14.47 19.92
CA GLU A 272 15.84 -14.77 18.62
C GLU A 272 14.59 -15.63 18.76
N ALA A 273 14.68 -16.73 19.50
CA ALA A 273 13.54 -17.61 19.76
C ALA A 273 12.40 -16.86 20.46
N ALA A 274 12.71 -15.99 21.42
CA ALA A 274 11.71 -15.24 22.17
C ALA A 274 10.78 -14.44 21.25
N TRP A 275 11.30 -13.70 20.29
CA TRP A 275 10.44 -12.91 19.40
C TRP A 275 9.84 -13.75 18.25
N LEU A 276 10.53 -14.81 17.75
CA LEU A 276 9.96 -15.73 16.75
C LEU A 276 8.75 -16.52 17.32
N MET A 277 8.79 -16.90 18.59
CA MET A 277 7.66 -17.53 19.27
C MET A 277 6.46 -16.57 19.36
N CYS A 278 6.69 -15.28 19.61
CA CYS A 278 5.62 -14.28 19.59
C CYS A 278 4.97 -14.17 18.20
N GLU A 279 5.74 -14.12 17.13
CA GLU A 279 5.21 -14.07 15.76
C GLU A 279 4.38 -15.32 15.41
N ALA A 280 4.84 -16.50 15.85
CA ALA A 280 4.09 -17.74 15.65
C ALA A 280 2.76 -17.75 16.44
N ALA A 281 2.79 -17.28 17.69
CA ALA A 281 1.58 -17.17 18.52
C ALA A 281 0.57 -16.18 17.92
N ASP A 282 1.06 -15.03 17.43
CA ASP A 282 0.22 -14.02 16.76
C ASP A 282 -0.42 -14.58 15.48
N ALA A 283 0.35 -15.33 14.68
CA ALA A 283 -0.18 -15.98 13.48
C ALA A 283 -1.25 -17.05 13.79
N ILE A 284 -1.09 -17.80 14.89
CA ILE A 284 -2.06 -18.80 15.36
C ILE A 284 -3.35 -18.12 15.86
N ALA A 285 -3.22 -16.91 16.43
CA ALA A 285 -4.32 -16.09 16.95
C ALA A 285 -5.16 -16.78 18.04
N ASP A 286 -4.50 -17.47 18.99
CA ASP A 286 -5.12 -18.07 20.18
C ASP A 286 -4.70 -17.30 21.43
N GLU A 287 -5.66 -16.72 22.16
CA GLU A 287 -5.39 -15.83 23.31
C GLU A 287 -4.60 -16.50 24.43
N ASP A 288 -4.86 -17.78 24.71
CA ASP A 288 -4.16 -18.52 25.76
C ASP A 288 -2.71 -18.81 25.36
N ILE A 289 -2.48 -19.18 24.11
CA ILE A 289 -1.12 -19.37 23.55
C ILE A 289 -0.35 -18.06 23.56
N ILE A 290 -0.96 -16.97 23.08
CA ILE A 290 -0.37 -15.63 23.05
C ILE A 290 0.07 -15.21 24.45
N ALA A 291 -0.83 -15.28 25.43
CA ALA A 291 -0.53 -14.86 26.80
C ALA A 291 0.64 -15.65 27.42
N LYS A 292 0.68 -16.96 27.19
CA LYS A 292 1.76 -17.85 27.68
C LYS A 292 3.09 -17.53 27.02
N VAL A 293 3.10 -17.43 25.68
CA VAL A 293 4.31 -17.16 24.89
C VAL A 293 4.89 -15.79 25.20
N TYR A 294 4.06 -14.76 25.33
CA TYR A 294 4.53 -13.41 25.65
C TYR A 294 5.22 -13.35 27.02
N ALA A 295 4.66 -14.02 28.03
CA ALA A 295 5.27 -14.09 29.37
C ALA A 295 6.63 -14.77 29.32
N GLN A 296 6.76 -15.89 28.59
CA GLN A 296 8.01 -16.62 28.41
C GLN A 296 9.04 -15.82 27.62
N ALA A 297 8.63 -15.17 26.53
CA ALA A 297 9.51 -14.34 25.70
C ALA A 297 10.13 -13.18 26.48
N ILE A 298 9.37 -12.53 27.37
CA ILE A 298 9.88 -11.49 28.26
C ILE A 298 10.92 -12.07 29.22
N GLU A 299 10.65 -13.23 29.85
CA GLU A 299 11.57 -13.88 30.78
C GLU A 299 12.88 -14.30 30.09
N MET A 300 12.80 -14.87 28.88
CA MET A 300 13.98 -15.24 28.10
C MET A 300 14.79 -14.00 27.68
N THR A 301 14.12 -12.94 27.24
CA THR A 301 14.78 -11.67 26.86
C THR A 301 15.49 -11.04 28.06
N ASP A 302 14.83 -10.95 29.24
CA ASP A 302 15.44 -10.43 30.47
C ASP A 302 16.69 -11.22 30.87
N THR A 303 16.62 -12.54 30.79
CA THR A 303 17.76 -13.43 31.15
C THR A 303 18.91 -13.26 30.15
N ALA A 304 18.62 -13.28 28.85
CA ALA A 304 19.64 -13.09 27.82
C ALA A 304 20.34 -11.73 27.93
N LEU A 305 19.60 -10.66 28.24
CA LEU A 305 20.17 -9.31 28.45
C LEU A 305 21.01 -9.24 29.75
N ALA A 306 20.51 -9.85 30.84
CA ALA A 306 21.20 -9.80 32.14
C ALA A 306 22.54 -10.55 32.13
N GLU A 307 22.63 -11.68 31.40
CA GLU A 307 23.83 -12.53 31.37
C GLU A 307 24.70 -12.29 30.13
N GLY A 308 24.07 -11.96 29.00
CA GLY A 308 24.75 -11.89 27.70
C GLY A 308 25.12 -10.46 27.26
N LEU A 309 24.56 -9.39 27.81
CA LEU A 309 24.90 -8.03 27.43
C LEU A 309 26.08 -7.50 28.29
N ASN A 310 27.17 -7.12 27.64
CA ASN A 310 28.31 -6.53 28.35
C ASN A 310 28.18 -5.01 28.56
N GLU A 311 29.11 -4.39 29.30
CA GLU A 311 29.08 -2.96 29.64
C GLU A 311 29.16 -2.05 28.39
N ASP A 312 29.78 -2.50 27.32
CA ASP A 312 29.91 -1.75 26.05
C ASP A 312 28.62 -1.78 25.19
N GLY A 313 27.64 -2.61 25.56
CA GLY A 313 26.42 -2.80 24.78
C GLY A 313 26.52 -3.87 23.71
N ILE A 314 27.46 -4.81 23.85
CA ILE A 314 27.66 -5.94 22.95
C ILE A 314 26.92 -7.14 23.50
N MET A 315 26.07 -7.75 22.70
CA MET A 315 25.53 -9.07 22.99
C MET A 315 26.63 -10.13 22.77
N LEU A 316 27.02 -10.82 23.83
CA LEU A 316 27.98 -11.93 23.79
C LEU A 316 27.39 -13.11 23.01
N TYR A 317 28.25 -13.92 22.40
CA TYR A 317 27.81 -15.01 21.54
C TYR A 317 27.19 -16.17 22.38
N GLU A 318 27.98 -16.76 23.28
CA GLU A 318 27.54 -17.92 24.06
C GLU A 318 28.42 -18.09 25.32
N LYS A 319 27.93 -18.86 26.27
CA LYS A 319 28.65 -19.30 27.47
C LYS A 319 28.53 -20.81 27.58
N SER A 320 29.69 -21.46 27.78
CA SER A 320 29.80 -22.89 28.08
C SER A 320 30.40 -23.12 29.47
N GLU A 321 30.61 -24.38 29.83
CA GLU A 321 31.37 -24.74 31.07
C GLU A 321 32.81 -24.17 31.09
N GLU A 322 33.39 -23.90 29.90
CA GLU A 322 34.71 -23.30 29.78
C GLU A 322 34.70 -21.75 29.93
N GLY A 323 33.49 -21.17 30.05
CA GLY A 323 33.28 -19.73 30.19
C GLY A 323 32.71 -19.08 28.92
N TYR A 324 32.78 -17.76 28.85
CA TYR A 324 32.23 -16.99 27.70
C TYR A 324 33.06 -17.19 26.43
N SER A 325 32.38 -17.34 25.31
CA SER A 325 32.99 -17.35 23.99
C SER A 325 33.73 -16.02 23.71
N LYS A 326 34.91 -16.09 23.12
CA LYS A 326 35.69 -14.92 22.72
C LYS A 326 35.21 -14.33 21.38
N LYS A 327 34.25 -14.97 20.72
CA LYS A 327 33.70 -14.52 19.44
C LYS A 327 32.78 -13.35 19.69
N LEU A 328 33.01 -12.23 19.02
CA LEU A 328 32.10 -11.10 18.96
C LEU A 328 31.50 -11.10 17.54
N SER A 329 30.29 -11.60 17.42
CA SER A 329 29.61 -11.84 16.13
C SER A 329 28.51 -10.81 15.87
N TRP A 330 28.21 -10.56 14.61
CA TRP A 330 27.26 -9.58 14.15
C TRP A 330 25.79 -9.99 14.35
N TRP A 331 25.44 -11.27 14.10
CA TRP A 331 24.05 -11.71 14.12
C TRP A 331 23.37 -11.65 15.50
N PRO A 332 24.06 -11.95 16.65
CA PRO A 332 23.43 -11.79 17.96
C PRO A 332 23.04 -10.33 18.26
N GLN A 333 23.75 -9.35 17.66
CA GLN A 333 23.39 -7.94 17.79
C GLN A 333 22.06 -7.66 17.08
N CYS A 334 21.87 -8.21 15.86
CA CYS A 334 20.64 -8.07 15.12
C CYS A 334 19.44 -8.61 15.91
N GLU A 335 19.57 -9.82 16.40
CA GLU A 335 18.50 -10.50 17.13
C GLU A 335 18.20 -9.83 18.48
N ALA A 336 19.22 -9.34 19.17
CA ALA A 336 19.05 -8.62 20.42
C ALA A 336 18.31 -7.29 20.22
N ILE A 337 18.56 -6.57 19.14
CA ILE A 337 17.84 -5.32 18.82
C ILE A 337 16.34 -5.64 18.57
N VAL A 338 16.05 -6.64 17.73
CA VAL A 338 14.65 -7.02 17.41
C VAL A 338 13.94 -7.49 18.68
N GLY A 339 14.56 -8.40 19.47
CA GLY A 339 13.98 -8.92 20.70
C GLY A 339 13.76 -7.82 21.77
N CYS A 340 14.65 -6.85 21.88
CA CYS A 340 14.46 -5.69 22.75
C CYS A 340 13.26 -4.84 22.29
N ILE A 341 13.11 -4.57 21.01
CA ILE A 341 11.94 -3.82 20.49
C ILE A 341 10.66 -4.62 20.70
N ASN A 342 10.67 -5.94 20.49
CA ASN A 342 9.56 -6.82 20.80
C ASN A 342 9.16 -6.72 22.30
N ALA A 343 10.12 -6.86 23.22
CA ALA A 343 9.85 -6.77 24.66
C ALA A 343 9.36 -5.36 25.08
N TRP A 344 9.85 -4.30 24.44
CA TRP A 344 9.33 -2.95 24.65
C TRP A 344 7.87 -2.82 24.23
N GLN A 345 7.50 -3.36 23.07
CA GLN A 345 6.11 -3.35 22.60
C GLN A 345 5.18 -4.13 23.54
N LEU A 346 5.63 -5.27 24.06
CA LEU A 346 4.84 -6.09 24.98
C LEU A 346 4.66 -5.48 26.37
N THR A 347 5.66 -4.73 26.86
CA THR A 347 5.70 -4.27 28.27
C THR A 347 5.52 -2.77 28.46
N GLY A 348 5.85 -1.98 27.44
CA GLY A 348 5.99 -0.52 27.54
C GLY A 348 7.23 -0.06 28.33
N ASP A 349 8.07 -0.98 28.83
CA ASP A 349 9.23 -0.64 29.66
C ASP A 349 10.38 -0.10 28.78
N ARG A 350 10.69 1.16 28.98
CA ARG A 350 11.68 1.89 28.19
C ARG A 350 13.09 1.29 28.26
N LYS A 351 13.40 0.52 29.31
CA LYS A 351 14.72 -0.12 29.43
C LYS A 351 15.10 -0.93 28.18
N TYR A 352 14.12 -1.60 27.56
CA TYR A 352 14.37 -2.40 26.36
C TYR A 352 14.65 -1.53 25.13
N PHE A 353 13.89 -0.45 24.94
CA PHE A 353 14.14 0.50 23.85
C PHE A 353 15.53 1.13 23.96
N ASP A 354 15.91 1.62 25.17
CA ASP A 354 17.23 2.20 25.41
C ASP A 354 18.37 1.18 25.18
N THR A 355 18.12 -0.10 25.51
CA THR A 355 19.08 -1.19 25.24
C THR A 355 19.21 -1.44 23.73
N ALA A 356 18.12 -1.49 22.98
CA ALA A 356 18.13 -1.62 21.51
C ALA A 356 18.96 -0.50 20.87
N VAL A 357 18.74 0.75 21.27
CA VAL A 357 19.49 1.92 20.77
C VAL A 357 20.99 1.76 21.09
N LYS A 358 21.34 1.35 22.31
CA LYS A 358 22.76 1.14 22.72
C LYS A 358 23.44 0.06 21.86
N ILE A 359 22.76 -1.08 21.63
CA ILE A 359 23.30 -2.15 20.77
C ILE A 359 23.43 -1.66 19.33
N TRP A 360 22.46 -0.90 18.82
CA TRP A 360 22.51 -0.34 17.48
C TRP A 360 23.67 0.64 17.29
N ASP A 361 23.87 1.56 18.24
CA ASP A 361 24.98 2.53 18.22
C ASP A 361 26.35 1.83 18.17
N PHE A 362 26.48 0.74 18.90
CA PHE A 362 27.69 -0.09 18.81
C PHE A 362 27.79 -0.80 17.46
N THR A 363 26.70 -1.42 17.01
CA THR A 363 26.64 -2.22 15.78
C THR A 363 26.99 -1.39 14.54
N LYS A 364 26.37 -0.21 14.40
CA LYS A 364 26.63 0.67 13.24
C LYS A 364 28.07 1.18 13.18
N THR A 365 28.74 1.26 14.35
CA THR A 365 30.11 1.77 14.42
C THR A 365 31.15 0.69 14.10
N HIS A 366 30.89 -0.57 14.47
CA HIS A 366 31.92 -1.63 14.45
C HIS A 366 31.65 -2.74 13.44
N PHE A 367 30.41 -3.05 13.10
CA PHE A 367 30.10 -4.13 12.18
C PHE A 367 29.77 -3.65 10.76
N VAL A 368 29.26 -2.43 10.59
CA VAL A 368 28.94 -1.88 9.27
C VAL A 368 30.21 -1.48 8.53
N ASP A 369 30.42 -2.03 7.33
CA ASP A 369 31.49 -1.58 6.43
C ASP A 369 30.97 -0.46 5.52
N ASN A 370 31.35 0.76 5.84
CA ASN A 370 30.98 1.94 5.05
C ASN A 370 31.89 2.17 3.83
N GLU A 371 32.98 1.42 3.71
CA GLU A 371 33.93 1.56 2.59
C GLU A 371 33.58 0.63 1.43
N ASN A 372 33.31 -0.66 1.72
CA ASN A 372 33.06 -1.67 0.70
C ASN A 372 31.59 -2.20 0.73
N GLY A 373 30.75 -1.65 1.57
CA GLY A 373 29.38 -2.11 1.76
C GLY A 373 29.25 -3.45 2.51
N GLY A 374 28.04 -3.77 2.92
CA GLY A 374 27.78 -4.96 3.74
C GLY A 374 28.31 -4.85 5.16
N TRP A 375 28.37 -5.96 5.86
CA TRP A 375 28.79 -6.01 7.26
C TRP A 375 29.94 -6.98 7.47
N PHE A 376 30.86 -6.64 8.43
CA PHE A 376 31.84 -7.57 8.92
C PHE A 376 31.19 -8.66 9.79
N LYS A 377 31.59 -9.90 9.63
CA LYS A 377 31.07 -11.04 10.37
C LYS A 377 31.41 -11.00 11.86
N ARG A 378 32.64 -10.61 12.15
CA ARG A 378 33.22 -10.61 13.50
C ARG A 378 34.11 -9.39 13.72
N ILE A 379 34.22 -9.01 14.99
CA ILE A 379 35.17 -8.02 15.46
C ILE A 379 36.07 -8.61 16.54
N ARG A 380 37.20 -8.01 16.77
CA ARG A 380 38.07 -8.33 17.89
C ARG A 380 37.62 -7.60 19.15
N LYS A 381 38.20 -7.96 20.30
CA LYS A 381 37.88 -7.34 21.59
C LYS A 381 38.10 -5.82 21.61
N ASP A 382 39.05 -5.32 20.80
CA ASP A 382 39.32 -3.89 20.63
C ASP A 382 38.37 -3.17 19.66
N GLY A 383 37.35 -3.85 19.16
CA GLY A 383 36.36 -3.32 18.20
C GLY A 383 36.85 -3.34 16.76
N THR A 384 38.07 -3.80 16.46
CA THR A 384 38.57 -3.86 15.07
C THR A 384 37.95 -5.01 14.29
N PRO A 385 37.55 -4.83 13.01
CA PRO A 385 37.00 -5.89 12.18
C PRO A 385 37.97 -7.07 11.95
N VAL A 386 37.39 -8.26 11.84
CA VAL A 386 38.09 -9.45 11.33
C VAL A 386 37.77 -9.55 9.83
N HIS A 387 38.81 -9.48 9.00
CA HIS A 387 38.64 -9.56 7.55
C HIS A 387 38.43 -11.01 7.10
N GLU A 388 37.17 -11.43 7.12
CA GLU A 388 36.67 -12.73 6.65
C GLU A 388 35.69 -12.51 5.51
N PRO A 389 35.39 -13.52 4.66
CA PRO A 389 34.39 -13.40 3.62
C PRO A 389 33.06 -12.88 4.17
N LYS A 390 32.50 -11.85 3.53
CA LYS A 390 31.18 -11.29 3.86
C LYS A 390 30.04 -12.17 3.40
N GLY A 391 30.25 -12.93 2.30
CA GLY A 391 29.31 -13.90 1.77
C GLY A 391 29.83 -15.32 1.85
N ASN A 392 29.04 -16.27 2.36
CA ASN A 392 29.23 -17.72 2.29
C ASN A 392 27.94 -18.41 2.78
N THR A 393 27.92 -19.74 2.86
CA THR A 393 26.76 -20.53 3.33
C THR A 393 26.11 -19.95 4.60
N TRP A 394 26.88 -19.45 5.56
CA TRP A 394 26.40 -18.93 6.84
C TRP A 394 26.33 -17.39 6.89
N ASN A 395 27.19 -16.73 6.14
CA ASN A 395 27.18 -15.27 6.01
C ASN A 395 26.39 -14.88 4.77
N CYS A 396 25.27 -14.29 4.99
CA CYS A 396 24.32 -13.90 3.95
C CYS A 396 23.43 -12.77 4.45
N PRO A 397 22.60 -12.13 3.63
CA PRO A 397 21.88 -10.91 4.04
C PRO A 397 20.76 -11.14 5.03
N TYR A 398 20.61 -12.31 5.63
CA TYR A 398 19.42 -12.70 6.40
C TYR A 398 19.22 -11.91 7.70
N HIS A 399 20.13 -12.05 8.71
CA HIS A 399 19.91 -11.43 10.03
C HIS A 399 19.93 -9.89 9.99
N ASN A 400 20.84 -9.27 9.23
CA ASN A 400 20.92 -7.81 9.17
C ASN A 400 19.82 -7.18 8.32
N SER A 401 19.38 -7.83 7.24
CA SER A 401 18.21 -7.33 6.51
C SER A 401 16.92 -7.56 7.29
N ARG A 402 16.80 -8.71 8.00
CA ARG A 402 15.67 -9.00 8.89
C ARG A 402 15.55 -7.95 10.00
N LEU A 403 16.66 -7.61 10.67
CA LEU A 403 16.70 -6.47 11.60
C LEU A 403 16.09 -5.20 10.94
N GLY A 404 16.52 -4.90 9.71
CA GLY A 404 16.02 -3.73 8.98
C GLY A 404 14.50 -3.79 8.78
N PHE A 405 14.01 -4.87 8.21
CA PHE A 405 12.58 -5.04 7.93
C PHE A 405 11.72 -5.08 9.20
N GLU A 406 12.19 -5.75 10.25
CA GLU A 406 11.48 -5.81 11.53
C GLU A 406 11.37 -4.44 12.18
N LEU A 407 12.44 -3.66 12.25
CA LEU A 407 12.39 -2.34 12.84
C LEU A 407 11.56 -1.36 12.02
N ILE A 408 11.62 -1.40 10.69
CA ILE A 408 10.75 -0.59 9.82
C ILE A 408 9.29 -0.88 10.12
N HIS A 409 8.93 -2.15 10.28
CA HIS A 409 7.56 -2.57 10.58
C HIS A 409 7.15 -2.25 12.03
N ARG A 410 7.95 -2.67 13.00
CA ARG A 410 7.63 -2.54 14.44
C ARG A 410 7.67 -1.10 14.95
N LEU A 411 8.52 -0.24 14.37
CA LEU A 411 8.62 1.18 14.70
C LEU A 411 7.87 2.08 13.72
N ALA A 412 7.11 1.50 12.79
CA ALA A 412 6.22 2.28 11.94
C ALA A 412 5.26 3.05 12.82
N HIS A 413 5.25 4.37 12.67
CA HIS A 413 4.24 5.16 13.34
C HIS A 413 2.87 4.87 12.71
N PRO A 414 1.81 4.82 13.53
CA PRO A 414 0.46 4.76 12.99
C PRO A 414 0.29 5.86 11.96
N ALA A 415 -0.41 5.55 10.87
CA ALA A 415 -0.80 6.54 9.89
C ALA A 415 -1.42 7.76 10.59
N VAL A 416 -1.33 8.93 9.96
CA VAL A 416 -1.99 10.14 10.47
C VAL A 416 -3.45 9.82 10.70
N HIS A 417 -3.94 10.03 11.93
CA HIS A 417 -5.30 9.66 12.31
C HIS A 417 -6.33 10.67 11.86
N THR A 418 -5.93 11.95 11.71
CA THR A 418 -6.82 13.00 11.25
C THR A 418 -6.76 13.12 9.73
N GLU A 419 -7.86 12.85 9.07
CA GLU A 419 -7.97 13.02 7.63
C GLU A 419 -8.19 14.49 7.29
N VAL A 420 -7.15 15.14 6.79
CA VAL A 420 -7.20 16.53 6.31
C VAL A 420 -7.01 16.54 4.81
N MET A 421 -7.97 17.11 4.13
CA MET A 421 -7.90 17.29 2.69
C MET A 421 -7.05 18.50 2.33
N GLU A 422 -6.47 18.49 1.15
CA GLU A 422 -5.64 19.55 0.61
C GLU A 422 -6.36 20.91 0.52
N TRP A 423 -7.68 20.89 0.46
CA TRP A 423 -8.51 22.11 0.51
C TRP A 423 -8.83 22.59 1.93
N SER A 424 -8.12 22.13 2.94
CA SER A 424 -8.20 22.44 4.39
C SER A 424 -9.28 21.70 5.18
N ASN A 425 -10.23 21.02 4.57
CA ASN A 425 -11.30 20.35 5.30
C ASN A 425 -10.77 19.14 6.07
N ILE A 426 -11.23 18.96 7.30
CA ILE A 426 -11.04 17.74 8.07
C ILE A 426 -12.28 16.88 7.82
N THR A 427 -12.10 15.66 7.34
CA THR A 427 -13.19 14.73 7.04
C THR A 427 -13.44 13.71 8.14
N GLY A 428 -12.61 13.70 9.16
CA GLY A 428 -12.76 12.86 10.34
C GLY A 428 -11.46 12.53 11.04
N VAL A 429 -11.58 11.68 12.06
CA VAL A 429 -10.44 11.12 12.81
C VAL A 429 -10.61 9.61 12.87
N ARG A 430 -9.55 8.87 12.55
CA ARG A 430 -9.54 7.41 12.63
C ARG A 430 -9.12 6.95 14.02
N LEU A 431 -9.95 6.10 14.60
CA LEU A 431 -9.68 5.40 15.86
C LEU A 431 -9.45 3.91 15.54
N GLU A 432 -8.21 3.46 15.58
CA GLU A 432 -7.84 2.08 15.18
C GLU A 432 -8.35 1.71 13.78
N GLY A 433 -8.36 2.71 12.87
CA GLY A 433 -8.86 2.60 11.50
C GLY A 433 -10.34 2.96 11.32
N GLU A 434 -11.17 2.89 12.35
CA GLU A 434 -12.57 3.32 12.29
C GLU A 434 -12.67 4.84 12.09
N LEU A 435 -13.28 5.28 11.00
CA LEU A 435 -13.44 6.70 10.71
C LEU A 435 -14.59 7.30 11.52
N ILE A 436 -14.27 8.15 12.47
CA ILE A 436 -15.24 9.01 13.15
C ILE A 436 -15.41 10.25 12.26
N ASP A 437 -16.30 10.15 11.29
CA ASP A 437 -16.49 11.15 10.25
C ASP A 437 -17.27 12.38 10.71
N PHE A 438 -16.81 13.52 10.29
CA PHE A 438 -17.47 14.83 10.27
C PHE A 438 -16.76 15.65 9.21
N GLU A 439 -17.38 16.67 8.66
CA GLU A 439 -16.67 17.56 7.75
C GLU A 439 -16.47 18.92 8.40
N SER A 440 -15.21 19.37 8.45
CA SER A 440 -14.93 20.77 8.81
C SER A 440 -14.80 21.63 7.56
N THR A 441 -15.19 22.89 7.63
CA THR A 441 -14.96 23.88 6.59
C THR A 441 -14.51 25.20 7.21
N LEU A 442 -13.64 25.93 6.50
CA LEU A 442 -13.37 27.32 6.79
C LEU A 442 -14.37 28.16 5.97
N ARG A 443 -15.01 29.14 6.62
CA ARG A 443 -16.03 29.98 5.96
C ARG A 443 -15.80 31.46 6.23
N VAL A 444 -16.03 32.28 5.19
CA VAL A 444 -16.01 33.74 5.28
C VAL A 444 -17.30 34.30 4.71
N GLY A 445 -18.01 35.16 5.45
CA GLY A 445 -19.26 35.71 5.00
C GLY A 445 -20.28 35.90 6.13
N VAL A 446 -21.56 35.92 5.77
CA VAL A 446 -22.70 36.07 6.67
C VAL A 446 -23.47 34.79 6.79
N PRO A 447 -23.51 34.12 7.94
CA PRO A 447 -24.26 32.84 8.10
C PRO A 447 -25.73 32.97 7.75
N GLY A 448 -26.18 32.23 6.74
CA GLY A 448 -27.55 32.31 6.19
C GLY A 448 -27.73 33.37 5.10
N GLY A 449 -26.67 34.06 4.71
CA GLY A 449 -26.54 34.94 3.55
C GLY A 449 -25.43 34.45 2.62
N GLU A 450 -24.74 35.40 1.97
CA GLU A 450 -23.57 35.07 1.16
C GLU A 450 -22.41 34.60 2.04
N ILE A 451 -21.86 33.46 1.76
CA ILE A 451 -20.77 32.85 2.51
C ILE A 451 -19.87 32.01 1.59
N GLU A 452 -18.59 32.34 1.57
CA GLU A 452 -17.59 31.50 0.93
C GLU A 452 -17.17 30.38 1.89
N SER A 453 -17.04 29.16 1.40
CA SER A 453 -16.65 27.98 2.16
C SER A 453 -15.48 27.27 1.47
N THR A 454 -14.53 26.74 2.23
CA THR A 454 -13.59 25.76 1.68
C THR A 454 -14.31 24.52 1.24
N GLY A 455 -13.81 23.88 0.19
CA GLY A 455 -14.38 22.67 -0.35
C GLY A 455 -13.68 22.30 -1.66
N ARG A 456 -13.84 21.07 -2.05
CA ARG A 456 -13.28 20.48 -3.27
C ARG A 456 -13.68 21.24 -4.55
N GLU A 457 -14.83 21.88 -4.55
CA GLU A 457 -15.39 22.57 -5.72
C GLU A 457 -14.87 24.00 -5.90
N LYS A 458 -14.22 24.54 -4.86
CA LYS A 458 -13.65 25.89 -4.91
C LYS A 458 -12.12 25.80 -4.95
N GLN A 459 -11.55 26.04 -6.11
CA GLN A 459 -10.09 26.11 -6.30
C GLN A 459 -9.52 27.40 -5.71
N ASN A 460 -9.52 27.49 -4.39
CA ASN A 460 -8.70 28.48 -3.72
C ASN A 460 -7.23 28.13 -3.98
N LYS A 461 -6.37 29.11 -4.20
CA LYS A 461 -4.92 28.88 -4.34
C LYS A 461 -4.31 28.50 -2.99
N ILE A 462 -4.64 27.31 -2.52
CA ILE A 462 -4.24 26.77 -1.22
C ILE A 462 -2.76 26.42 -1.26
N ARG A 463 -2.05 26.61 -0.14
CA ARG A 463 -0.76 25.98 0.10
C ARG A 463 -0.95 24.91 1.16
N TYR A 464 -0.61 23.70 0.81
CA TYR A 464 -0.69 22.53 1.68
C TYR A 464 0.72 22.01 1.95
N ASN A 465 1.02 21.72 3.22
CA ASN A 465 2.25 21.07 3.64
C ASN A 465 1.97 20.05 4.74
N ARG A 466 2.54 18.88 4.60
CA ARG A 466 2.52 17.82 5.62
C ARG A 466 3.94 17.56 6.11
N ASP A 467 4.11 17.54 7.41
CA ASP A 467 5.35 17.17 8.09
C ASP A 467 5.00 16.19 9.22
N SER A 468 5.30 14.91 9.01
CA SER A 468 5.01 13.84 9.96
C SER A 468 3.53 13.85 10.42
N SER A 469 3.28 14.16 11.70
CA SER A 469 1.94 14.22 12.30
C SER A 469 1.26 15.59 12.14
N THR A 470 1.88 16.54 11.45
CA THR A 470 1.40 17.93 11.33
C THR A 470 1.07 18.25 9.89
N GLN A 471 -0.10 18.88 9.70
CA GLN A 471 -0.58 19.32 8.39
C GLN A 471 -0.92 20.80 8.50
N THR A 472 -0.39 21.61 7.59
CA THR A 472 -0.62 23.06 7.55
C THR A 472 -1.19 23.45 6.20
N THR A 473 -2.34 24.12 6.21
CA THR A 473 -2.95 24.72 5.03
C THR A 473 -3.02 26.24 5.17
N ILE A 474 -2.71 26.96 4.10
CA ILE A 474 -2.86 28.41 3.99
C ILE A 474 -3.86 28.66 2.88
N THR A 475 -5.04 29.11 3.25
CA THR A 475 -6.20 29.27 2.36
C THR A 475 -6.53 30.77 2.21
N PRO A 476 -6.33 31.36 1.03
CA PRO A 476 -6.88 32.67 0.70
C PRO A 476 -8.40 32.55 0.50
N MET A 477 -9.15 33.43 1.16
CA MET A 477 -10.61 33.51 1.02
C MET A 477 -11.02 34.97 0.85
N HIS A 478 -12.29 35.26 0.59
CA HIS A 478 -12.81 36.61 0.42
C HIS A 478 -12.43 37.48 1.62
N GLY A 479 -11.61 38.50 1.40
CA GLY A 479 -11.17 39.44 2.41
C GLY A 479 -10.27 38.92 3.54
N ALA A 480 -9.89 37.62 3.51
CA ALA A 480 -9.08 36.97 4.56
C ALA A 480 -8.05 35.97 4.03
N VAL A 481 -6.99 35.74 4.80
CA VAL A 481 -6.09 34.58 4.64
C VAL A 481 -6.14 33.79 5.93
N ILE A 482 -6.42 32.50 5.85
CA ILE A 482 -6.55 31.62 7.00
C ILE A 482 -5.45 30.57 6.93
N THR A 483 -4.64 30.48 7.99
CA THR A 483 -3.70 29.37 8.19
C THR A 483 -4.30 28.42 9.21
N GLN A 484 -4.51 27.17 8.83
CA GLN A 484 -4.94 26.09 9.72
C GLN A 484 -3.80 25.10 9.89
N THR A 485 -3.49 24.72 11.14
CA THR A 485 -2.55 23.64 11.43
C THR A 485 -3.26 22.57 12.26
N VAL A 486 -3.14 21.33 11.82
CA VAL A 486 -3.69 20.13 12.45
C VAL A 486 -2.51 19.25 12.85
N THR A 487 -2.43 18.84 14.12
CA THR A 487 -1.33 17.98 14.61
C THR A 487 -1.93 16.83 15.41
N ASP A 488 -1.67 15.61 14.99
CA ASP A 488 -2.02 14.41 15.75
C ASP A 488 -1.09 14.28 16.96
N VAL A 489 -1.69 14.17 18.16
CA VAL A 489 -0.98 14.04 19.43
C VAL A 489 -0.91 12.56 19.85
N ASP A 490 -2.07 11.91 19.82
CA ASP A 490 -2.26 10.48 20.07
C ASP A 490 -3.45 10.00 19.24
N MET A 491 -3.80 8.72 19.34
CA MET A 491 -4.87 8.10 18.56
C MET A 491 -6.25 8.76 18.67
N SER A 492 -6.46 9.62 19.66
CA SER A 492 -7.76 10.22 19.93
C SER A 492 -7.70 11.74 20.14
N THR A 493 -6.51 12.31 20.15
CA THR A 493 -6.28 13.70 20.49
C THR A 493 -5.58 14.44 19.36
N VAL A 494 -6.19 15.55 18.93
CA VAL A 494 -5.72 16.39 17.81
C VAL A 494 -5.58 17.84 18.30
N ASN A 495 -4.44 18.46 18.04
CA ASN A 495 -4.25 19.89 18.23
C ASN A 495 -4.63 20.64 16.96
N LEU A 496 -5.47 21.64 17.10
CA LEU A 496 -5.90 22.54 16.03
C LEU A 496 -5.46 23.96 16.33
N THR A 497 -4.87 24.64 15.35
CA THR A 497 -4.59 26.06 15.45
C THR A 497 -5.07 26.81 14.20
N TRP A 498 -5.52 28.02 14.39
CA TRP A 498 -5.92 28.92 13.30
C TRP A 498 -5.30 30.28 13.49
N SER A 499 -4.72 30.83 12.42
CA SER A 499 -4.33 32.21 12.29
C SER A 499 -5.13 32.83 11.16
N VAL A 500 -5.89 33.88 11.48
CA VAL A 500 -6.72 34.63 10.52
C VAL A 500 -6.12 36.02 10.35
N GLU A 501 -5.84 36.39 9.09
CA GLU A 501 -5.40 37.73 8.72
C GLU A 501 -6.44 38.35 7.76
N ALA A 502 -7.04 39.48 8.19
CA ALA A 502 -7.96 40.25 7.36
C ALA A 502 -7.18 41.11 6.36
N VAL A 503 -7.40 40.90 5.05
CA VAL A 503 -6.74 41.65 3.98
C VAL A 503 -7.59 42.79 3.47
N GLU A 504 -8.89 42.79 3.80
CA GLU A 504 -9.87 43.81 3.48
C GLU A 504 -10.68 44.18 4.72
N THR A 505 -11.47 45.24 4.63
CA THR A 505 -12.43 45.64 5.67
C THR A 505 -13.83 45.32 5.17
N LEU A 506 -14.46 44.32 5.79
CA LEU A 506 -15.80 43.83 5.44
C LEU A 506 -16.61 43.53 6.71
N ASP A 507 -17.93 43.74 6.67
CA ASP A 507 -18.81 43.37 7.80
C ASP A 507 -19.21 41.90 7.71
N GLU A 508 -18.21 41.05 7.61
CA GLU A 508 -18.32 39.63 7.43
C GLU A 508 -17.46 38.88 8.44
N GLY A 509 -17.94 37.71 8.90
CA GLY A 509 -17.23 36.89 9.88
C GLY A 509 -16.39 35.80 9.25
N VAL A 510 -15.40 35.34 10.02
CA VAL A 510 -14.61 34.12 9.69
C VAL A 510 -14.93 33.05 10.69
N TYR A 511 -15.21 31.84 10.17
CA TYR A 511 -15.68 30.70 10.95
C TYR A 511 -14.88 29.45 10.63
N PHE A 512 -14.60 28.66 11.69
CA PHE A 512 -14.38 27.23 11.55
C PHE A 512 -15.71 26.53 11.79
N CYS A 513 -16.19 25.80 10.82
CA CYS A 513 -17.45 25.09 10.88
C CYS A 513 -17.24 23.59 10.98
N MET A 514 -18.09 22.90 11.73
CA MET A 514 -18.17 21.42 11.75
C MET A 514 -19.56 21.01 11.27
N MET A 515 -19.60 20.27 10.20
CA MET A 515 -20.79 19.69 9.62
C MET A 515 -20.96 18.25 10.09
N LEU A 516 -22.11 17.95 10.66
CA LEU A 516 -22.46 16.67 11.27
C LEU A 516 -23.62 16.06 10.46
N THR A 517 -23.36 14.95 9.78
CA THR A 517 -24.34 14.28 8.90
C THR A 517 -25.45 13.62 9.71
N PRO A 518 -26.69 13.59 9.22
CA PRO A 518 -27.81 12.94 9.91
C PRO A 518 -27.57 11.44 10.16
N LYS A 519 -26.85 10.79 9.29
CA LYS A 519 -26.54 9.34 9.38
C LYS A 519 -26.02 8.96 10.77
N TYR A 520 -25.12 9.77 11.35
CA TYR A 520 -24.45 9.46 12.62
C TYR A 520 -24.77 10.43 13.74
N TYR A 521 -25.39 11.61 13.40
CA TYR A 521 -25.56 12.69 14.36
C TYR A 521 -26.99 13.20 14.46
N SER A 522 -28.00 12.46 13.93
CA SER A 522 -29.42 12.81 14.08
C SER A 522 -29.78 13.06 15.55
N ASP A 523 -29.36 12.14 16.44
CA ASP A 523 -29.63 12.17 17.86
C ASP A 523 -28.55 12.87 18.69
N ALA A 524 -27.59 13.54 18.04
CA ALA A 524 -26.49 14.18 18.73
C ALA A 524 -26.94 15.35 19.60
N THR A 525 -26.45 15.38 20.84
CA THR A 525 -26.53 16.50 21.74
C THR A 525 -25.29 17.39 21.62
N ILE A 526 -25.50 18.64 21.20
CA ILE A 526 -24.43 19.62 21.04
C ILE A 526 -24.51 20.64 22.18
N LYS A 527 -23.42 20.81 22.94
CA LYS A 527 -23.32 21.82 24.03
C LYS A 527 -22.14 22.74 23.78
N THR A 528 -22.39 24.04 23.82
CA THR A 528 -21.37 25.08 23.74
C THR A 528 -21.32 25.85 25.03
N SER A 529 -20.18 25.94 25.69
CA SER A 529 -20.04 26.64 26.98
C SER A 529 -18.62 27.17 27.19
N GLY A 530 -18.46 28.48 27.16
CA GLY A 530 -17.18 29.14 27.36
C GLY A 530 -16.11 28.71 26.39
N ARG A 531 -15.19 27.86 26.84
CA ARG A 531 -14.09 27.34 26.01
C ARG A 531 -14.38 25.97 25.40
N ASN A 532 -15.51 25.35 25.74
CA ASN A 532 -15.76 23.97 25.43
C ASN A 532 -16.94 23.83 24.46
N ILE A 533 -16.75 22.95 23.45
CA ILE A 533 -17.82 22.46 22.59
C ILE A 533 -17.81 20.93 22.75
N THR A 534 -18.96 20.33 23.01
CA THR A 534 -19.10 18.87 23.11
C THR A 534 -20.23 18.40 22.25
N ILE A 535 -19.97 17.35 21.47
CA ILE A 535 -20.90 16.66 20.59
C ILE A 535 -20.98 15.23 21.11
N LYS A 536 -22.17 14.79 21.52
CA LYS A 536 -22.42 13.43 21.99
C LYS A 536 -23.48 12.78 21.13
N ALA A 537 -23.12 11.76 20.40
CA ALA A 537 -24.00 10.87 19.64
C ALA A 537 -23.93 9.44 20.22
N PRO A 538 -24.80 8.52 19.86
CA PRO A 538 -24.82 7.16 20.42
C PRO A 538 -23.48 6.43 20.32
N GLU A 539 -22.80 6.53 19.19
CA GLU A 539 -21.55 5.81 18.92
C GLU A 539 -20.33 6.71 18.77
N ARG A 540 -20.50 8.04 18.88
CA ARG A 540 -19.45 9.02 18.54
C ARG A 540 -19.48 10.21 19.51
N ASN A 541 -18.31 10.53 20.06
CA ASN A 541 -18.14 11.66 20.96
C ASN A 541 -17.00 12.54 20.46
N ILE A 542 -17.26 13.84 20.26
CA ILE A 542 -16.24 14.81 19.90
C ILE A 542 -16.28 15.95 20.92
N SER A 543 -15.13 16.36 21.42
CA SER A 543 -14.99 17.51 22.30
C SER A 543 -13.86 18.42 21.81
N LEU A 544 -14.13 19.73 21.77
CA LEU A 544 -13.11 20.75 21.50
C LEU A 544 -12.95 21.63 22.72
N ARG A 545 -11.71 21.88 23.14
CA ARG A 545 -11.35 22.78 24.21
C ARG A 545 -10.43 23.86 23.70
N PHE A 546 -10.95 25.09 23.59
CA PHE A 546 -10.23 26.27 23.10
C PHE A 546 -9.32 26.90 24.16
N ASN A 547 -8.26 27.55 23.70
CA ASN A 547 -7.33 28.31 24.55
C ASN A 547 -8.00 29.53 25.24
N LYS A 548 -9.08 30.06 24.67
CA LYS A 548 -9.89 31.18 25.18
C LYS A 548 -11.38 30.92 24.95
N SER A 549 -12.25 31.74 25.56
CA SER A 549 -13.70 31.61 25.35
C SER A 549 -14.07 31.88 23.88
N VAL A 550 -14.86 31.01 23.29
CA VAL A 550 -15.27 31.06 21.88
C VAL A 550 -16.78 31.30 21.77
N LYS A 551 -17.20 31.97 20.72
CA LYS A 551 -18.61 32.08 20.34
C LYS A 551 -18.90 31.04 19.32
N ALA A 552 -19.93 30.21 19.58
CA ALA A 552 -20.38 29.19 18.66
C ALA A 552 -21.92 29.09 18.69
N PHE A 553 -22.50 28.72 17.55
CA PHE A 553 -23.94 28.45 17.39
C PHE A 553 -24.13 27.34 16.38
N VAL A 554 -25.32 26.74 16.39
CA VAL A 554 -25.69 25.63 15.49
C VAL A 554 -26.75 26.10 14.51
N ARG A 555 -26.61 25.70 13.25
CA ARG A 555 -27.61 25.87 12.19
C ARG A 555 -27.91 24.51 11.54
N GLU A 556 -29.08 24.37 10.99
CA GLU A 556 -29.40 23.27 10.07
C GLU A 556 -29.21 23.77 8.63
N GLU A 557 -28.42 23.03 7.84
CA GLU A 557 -28.13 23.33 6.45
C GLU A 557 -28.19 22.03 5.66
N ASP A 558 -29.06 21.95 4.66
CA ASP A 558 -29.26 20.75 3.80
C ASP A 558 -29.41 19.44 4.59
N GLY A 559 -30.12 19.51 5.74
CA GLY A 559 -30.34 18.37 6.63
C GLY A 559 -29.19 18.07 7.60
N ASN A 560 -28.05 18.77 7.50
CA ASN A 560 -26.92 18.61 8.39
C ASN A 560 -26.97 19.59 9.57
N LYS A 561 -26.48 19.20 10.74
CA LYS A 561 -26.22 20.12 11.85
C LYS A 561 -24.84 20.76 11.66
N VAL A 562 -24.78 22.06 11.44
CA VAL A 562 -23.53 22.79 11.24
C VAL A 562 -23.25 23.67 12.45
N ILE A 563 -22.10 23.41 13.10
CA ILE A 563 -21.61 24.22 14.25
C ILE A 563 -20.70 25.29 13.70
N TYR A 564 -21.12 26.55 13.81
CA TYR A 564 -20.31 27.72 13.47
C TYR A 564 -19.48 28.16 14.67
N ILE A 565 -18.18 28.17 14.55
CA ILE A 565 -17.22 28.59 15.58
C ILE A 565 -16.54 29.88 15.10
N THR A 566 -16.84 31.00 15.73
CA THR A 566 -16.38 32.31 15.29
C THR A 566 -14.90 32.50 15.59
N LEU A 567 -14.07 32.58 14.56
CA LEU A 567 -12.64 32.89 14.63
C LEU A 567 -12.42 34.42 14.61
N MET A 568 -13.18 35.15 13.77
CA MET A 568 -13.16 36.62 13.70
C MET A 568 -14.60 37.11 13.39
N PRO A 569 -15.18 37.97 14.20
CA PRO A 569 -16.59 38.36 14.01
C PRO A 569 -16.85 39.33 12.85
N SER A 570 -15.83 40.12 12.45
CA SER A 570 -15.84 41.01 11.28
C SER A 570 -14.42 41.26 10.83
N LEU A 571 -14.22 41.44 9.53
CA LEU A 571 -12.92 41.73 8.94
C LEU A 571 -12.60 43.23 9.06
N LYS A 572 -11.44 43.57 9.63
CA LYS A 572 -10.85 44.90 9.60
C LYS A 572 -9.46 44.73 9.01
N LYS A 573 -9.16 45.40 7.92
CA LYS A 573 -7.87 45.29 7.22
C LYS A 573 -6.69 45.30 8.19
N ASN A 574 -5.78 44.36 8.04
CA ASN A 574 -4.61 44.11 8.89
C ASN A 574 -4.94 43.60 10.32
N ALA A 575 -6.21 43.32 10.65
CA ALA A 575 -6.53 42.65 11.91
C ALA A 575 -6.09 41.19 11.86
N LYS A 576 -5.60 40.65 12.97
CA LYS A 576 -5.18 39.27 13.14
C LYS A 576 -5.92 38.64 14.31
N ALA A 577 -6.28 37.36 14.14
CA ALA A 577 -6.83 36.57 15.23
C ALA A 577 -6.14 35.20 15.26
N GLU A 578 -5.76 34.77 16.44
CA GLU A 578 -5.13 33.46 16.66
C GLU A 578 -5.97 32.65 17.63
N TRP A 579 -6.13 31.37 17.31
CA TRP A 579 -6.89 30.38 18.06
C TRP A 579 -6.13 29.09 18.15
N ALA A 580 -6.34 28.39 19.28
CA ALA A 580 -5.89 27.01 19.44
C ALA A 580 -6.99 26.23 20.15
N ALA A 581 -7.16 24.97 19.75
CA ALA A 581 -8.05 24.04 20.41
C ALA A 581 -7.40 22.65 20.47
N VAL A 582 -7.75 21.90 21.52
CA VAL A 582 -7.52 20.47 21.61
C VAL A 582 -8.84 19.79 21.29
N MET A 583 -8.86 18.99 20.26
CA MET A 583 -9.96 18.11 19.90
C MET A 583 -9.69 16.71 20.46
N LYS A 584 -10.68 16.13 21.12
CA LYS A 584 -10.66 14.72 21.50
C LYS A 584 -11.84 14.04 20.88
N VAL A 585 -11.56 12.88 20.30
CA VAL A 585 -12.53 12.06 19.62
C VAL A 585 -12.57 10.69 20.31
N ASP A 586 -13.77 10.15 20.47
CA ASP A 586 -14.00 8.80 20.96
C ASP A 586 -15.21 8.21 20.24
N GLY A 587 -15.26 6.89 20.09
CA GLY A 587 -16.33 6.21 19.38
C GLY A 587 -16.21 4.71 19.46
N VAL A 588 -17.21 4.03 18.94
CA VAL A 588 -17.22 2.58 18.82
C VAL A 588 -16.25 2.17 17.70
N ARG A 589 -15.50 1.12 17.91
CA ARG A 589 -14.68 0.42 16.90
C ARG A 589 -15.41 -0.86 16.54
N HIS A 590 -15.69 -1.05 15.27
CA HIS A 590 -16.45 -2.19 14.79
C HIS A 590 -15.50 -3.32 14.37
N HIS A 591 -15.25 -4.24 15.33
CA HIS A 591 -14.44 -5.46 15.11
C HIS A 591 -15.30 -6.69 14.79
N GLU A 592 -16.63 -6.54 14.78
CA GLU A 592 -17.52 -7.64 14.48
C GLU A 592 -17.35 -8.11 13.05
N THR A 593 -17.47 -9.42 12.86
CA THR A 593 -17.39 -10.06 11.55
C THR A 593 -18.33 -9.38 10.54
N ALA A 594 -17.80 -9.04 9.37
CA ALA A 594 -18.58 -8.51 8.26
C ALA A 594 -19.11 -9.65 7.39
N GLU A 595 -20.39 -9.62 7.10
CA GLU A 595 -21.02 -10.57 6.18
C GLU A 595 -21.16 -9.95 4.79
N ILE A 596 -20.45 -10.53 3.81
CA ILE A 596 -20.50 -10.10 2.41
C ILE A 596 -21.09 -11.22 1.57
N SER A 597 -22.08 -10.92 0.74
CA SER A 597 -22.67 -11.87 -0.19
C SER A 597 -22.52 -11.40 -1.63
N ILE A 598 -22.17 -12.31 -2.54
CA ILE A 598 -22.09 -12.06 -3.98
C ILE A 598 -23.04 -12.99 -4.73
N ASP A 599 -23.51 -12.57 -5.91
CA ASP A 599 -24.38 -13.38 -6.76
C ASP A 599 -23.82 -13.51 -8.20
N PRO A 600 -22.92 -14.48 -8.46
CA PRO A 600 -22.32 -14.68 -9.77
C PRO A 600 -23.32 -15.09 -10.87
N LEU A 601 -24.54 -15.49 -10.49
CA LEU A 601 -25.57 -15.89 -11.44
C LEU A 601 -26.37 -14.73 -12.01
N LYS A 602 -26.12 -13.49 -11.52
CA LYS A 602 -26.77 -12.27 -11.98
C LYS A 602 -25.75 -11.29 -12.59
N PRO A 603 -25.17 -11.61 -13.75
CA PRO A 603 -24.24 -10.70 -14.38
C PRO A 603 -24.92 -9.39 -14.77
N GLY A 604 -24.30 -8.29 -14.40
CA GLY A 604 -24.67 -6.94 -14.80
C GLY A 604 -23.93 -6.53 -16.09
N ARG A 605 -23.27 -5.38 -16.07
CA ARG A 605 -22.50 -4.91 -17.21
C ARG A 605 -21.06 -5.46 -17.22
N GLU A 606 -20.51 -5.55 -18.43
CA GLU A 606 -19.12 -5.94 -18.64
C GLU A 606 -18.17 -4.89 -18.06
N PHE A 607 -17.14 -5.37 -17.41
CA PHE A 607 -15.96 -4.60 -17.02
C PHE A 607 -14.76 -5.15 -17.80
N ALA A 608 -14.32 -4.43 -18.81
CA ALA A 608 -13.17 -4.83 -19.62
C ALA A 608 -11.86 -4.81 -18.80
N GLY A 609 -11.83 -3.92 -17.79
CA GLY A 609 -10.72 -3.74 -16.88
C GLY A 609 -10.41 -2.27 -16.62
N PHE A 610 -9.39 -2.05 -15.80
CA PHE A 610 -8.84 -0.74 -15.51
C PHE A 610 -8.02 -0.23 -16.69
N GLY A 611 -8.03 1.07 -16.96
CA GLY A 611 -7.35 1.71 -18.08
C GLY A 611 -6.57 2.96 -17.67
N GLY A 612 -6.10 3.73 -18.62
CA GLY A 612 -5.34 4.94 -18.32
C GLY A 612 -5.29 5.99 -19.39
N ASN A 613 -4.95 7.20 -18.98
CA ASN A 613 -4.63 8.34 -19.82
C ASN A 613 -3.11 8.38 -20.05
N PHE A 614 -2.71 8.47 -21.30
CA PHE A 614 -1.30 8.44 -21.77
C PHE A 614 -0.95 9.73 -22.51
N ARG A 615 -1.14 10.86 -21.86
CA ARG A 615 -0.83 12.18 -22.40
C ARG A 615 0.63 12.53 -22.14
N ILE A 616 1.48 12.49 -23.18
CA ILE A 616 2.93 12.74 -23.05
C ILE A 616 3.21 14.23 -23.04
N GLN A 617 3.43 14.79 -21.86
CA GLN A 617 3.77 16.20 -21.63
C GLN A 617 5.26 16.37 -21.29
N ASN A 618 5.82 15.46 -20.49
CA ASN A 618 7.23 15.45 -20.12
C ASN A 618 7.95 14.29 -20.81
N VAL A 619 8.63 14.63 -21.91
CA VAL A 619 9.32 13.66 -22.79
C VAL A 619 10.43 12.86 -22.09
N GLN A 620 10.93 13.34 -20.94
CA GLN A 620 12.00 12.67 -20.18
C GLN A 620 11.44 11.71 -19.13
N LYS A 621 10.32 12.06 -18.51
CA LYS A 621 9.78 11.33 -17.35
C LYS A 621 8.58 10.43 -17.70
N ASP A 622 7.69 10.88 -18.58
CA ASP A 622 6.48 10.14 -18.93
C ASP A 622 6.76 8.74 -19.48
N PRO A 623 7.76 8.53 -20.39
CA PRO A 623 8.03 7.20 -20.93
C PRO A 623 8.36 6.17 -19.85
N MET A 624 9.14 6.52 -18.82
CA MET A 624 9.50 5.56 -17.77
C MET A 624 8.29 5.14 -16.92
N VAL A 625 7.37 6.07 -16.64
CA VAL A 625 6.13 5.76 -15.91
C VAL A 625 5.20 4.89 -16.75
N ILE A 626 5.02 5.25 -18.01
CA ILE A 626 4.22 4.50 -18.98
C ILE A 626 4.74 3.07 -19.12
N ASP A 627 6.05 2.91 -19.35
CA ASP A 627 6.67 1.59 -19.53
C ASP A 627 6.52 0.73 -18.29
N TYR A 628 6.71 1.30 -17.10
CA TYR A 628 6.51 0.60 -15.84
C TYR A 628 5.05 0.12 -15.70
N CYS A 629 4.08 0.99 -15.95
CA CYS A 629 2.66 0.65 -15.84
C CYS A 629 2.24 -0.41 -16.87
N LEU A 630 2.62 -0.26 -18.13
CA LEU A 630 2.28 -1.21 -19.20
C LEU A 630 2.94 -2.59 -18.99
N LYS A 631 4.13 -2.63 -18.38
CA LYS A 631 4.82 -3.88 -18.06
C LYS A 631 4.19 -4.65 -16.91
N ASN A 632 3.75 -3.93 -15.87
CA ASN A 632 3.41 -4.53 -14.58
C ASN A 632 1.90 -4.56 -14.28
N MET A 633 1.06 -3.89 -15.08
CA MET A 633 -0.38 -3.84 -14.90
C MET A 633 -1.10 -4.29 -16.16
N ARG A 634 -2.22 -5.01 -16.02
CA ARG A 634 -3.10 -5.32 -17.13
C ARG A 634 -4.08 -4.15 -17.33
N LEU A 635 -3.85 -3.36 -18.36
CA LEU A 635 -4.69 -2.22 -18.70
C LEU A 635 -5.60 -2.56 -19.89
N ALA A 636 -6.87 -2.13 -19.82
CA ALA A 636 -7.89 -2.52 -20.78
C ALA A 636 -8.17 -1.48 -21.87
N TYR A 637 -8.03 -0.19 -21.54
CA TYR A 637 -8.27 0.94 -22.43
C TYR A 637 -7.20 2.01 -22.27
N GLY A 638 -6.84 2.67 -23.37
CA GLY A 638 -5.94 3.80 -23.37
C GLY A 638 -6.54 5.05 -24.01
N ARG A 639 -6.39 6.20 -23.37
CA ARG A 639 -6.80 7.50 -23.90
C ARG A 639 -5.55 8.33 -24.21
N VAL A 640 -5.46 8.82 -25.45
CA VAL A 640 -4.35 9.62 -25.98
C VAL A 640 -4.82 10.99 -26.43
N GLU A 641 -3.91 11.95 -26.45
CA GLU A 641 -4.17 13.33 -26.86
C GLU A 641 -4.11 13.49 -28.38
N MET A 642 -5.05 14.27 -28.97
CA MET A 642 -4.91 14.93 -30.25
C MET A 642 -4.59 16.40 -30.00
N PRO A 643 -3.35 16.87 -30.16
CA PRO A 643 -3.00 18.29 -30.03
C PRO A 643 -3.36 19.02 -31.30
N TRP A 644 -4.63 19.44 -31.43
CA TRP A 644 -5.26 19.85 -32.68
C TRP A 644 -4.55 21.05 -33.37
N ALA A 645 -4.20 22.11 -32.63
CA ALA A 645 -3.48 23.25 -33.23
C ALA A 645 -2.13 22.83 -33.83
N GLN A 646 -1.41 21.92 -33.20
CA GLN A 646 -0.16 21.37 -33.70
C GLN A 646 -0.35 20.56 -34.99
N TRP A 647 -1.44 19.78 -35.06
CA TRP A 647 -1.83 19.06 -36.25
C TRP A 647 -2.14 20.02 -37.42
N ASP A 648 -2.91 21.06 -37.16
CA ASP A 648 -3.30 22.02 -38.14
C ASP A 648 -2.13 22.85 -38.69
N GLU A 649 -1.20 23.28 -37.80
CA GLU A 649 -0.07 24.15 -38.19
C GLU A 649 1.11 23.40 -38.83
N HIS A 650 1.37 22.18 -38.36
CA HIS A 650 2.60 21.44 -38.68
C HIS A 650 2.34 20.03 -39.23
N GLY A 651 1.10 19.56 -39.21
CA GLY A 651 0.74 18.23 -39.68
C GLY A 651 1.52 17.12 -38.99
N LYS A 652 1.82 16.05 -39.72
CA LYS A 652 2.49 14.84 -39.23
C LYS A 652 3.97 15.05 -38.85
N ASP A 653 4.56 16.19 -39.17
CA ASP A 653 5.98 16.44 -38.89
C ASP A 653 6.21 16.99 -37.47
N ALA A 654 5.18 17.47 -36.78
CA ALA A 654 5.28 17.98 -35.43
C ALA A 654 5.66 16.86 -34.45
N ASP A 655 6.65 17.12 -33.60
CA ASP A 655 7.12 16.13 -32.61
C ASP A 655 6.02 15.69 -31.63
N HIS A 656 5.14 16.61 -31.23
CA HIS A 656 4.01 16.27 -30.36
C HIS A 656 3.02 15.32 -31.03
N ILE A 657 2.73 15.55 -32.35
CA ILE A 657 1.89 14.67 -33.16
C ILE A 657 2.50 13.26 -33.25
N LYS A 658 3.80 13.19 -33.58
CA LYS A 658 4.52 11.90 -33.64
C LYS A 658 4.43 11.14 -32.32
N ARG A 659 4.70 11.82 -31.20
CA ARG A 659 4.63 11.17 -29.87
C ARG A 659 3.23 10.63 -29.55
N SER A 660 2.19 11.42 -29.80
CA SER A 660 0.80 10.99 -29.57
C SER A 660 0.43 9.81 -30.47
N ALA A 661 0.83 9.84 -31.74
CA ALA A 661 0.55 8.77 -32.70
C ALA A 661 1.34 7.48 -32.38
N GLU A 662 2.61 7.60 -31.99
CA GLU A 662 3.42 6.46 -31.53
C GLU A 662 2.86 5.85 -30.24
N MET A 663 2.36 6.67 -29.30
CA MET A 663 1.71 6.18 -28.11
C MET A 663 0.44 5.41 -28.46
N ALA A 664 -0.42 5.94 -29.33
CA ALA A 664 -1.60 5.26 -29.82
C ALA A 664 -1.25 3.90 -30.47
N ARG A 665 -0.20 3.86 -31.30
CA ARG A 665 0.32 2.62 -31.92
C ARG A 665 0.78 1.61 -30.86
N LYS A 666 1.58 2.05 -29.89
CA LYS A 666 2.07 1.19 -28.79
C LYS A 666 0.91 0.54 -28.01
N LEU A 667 -0.16 1.29 -27.72
CA LEU A 667 -1.35 0.75 -27.08
C LEU A 667 -2.07 -0.27 -27.96
N LYS A 668 -2.22 0.03 -29.26
CA LYS A 668 -2.88 -0.88 -30.21
C LYS A 668 -2.11 -2.17 -30.44
N GLU A 669 -0.77 -2.13 -30.48
CA GLU A 669 0.11 -3.30 -30.64
C GLU A 669 -0.06 -4.31 -29.49
N ILE A 670 -0.37 -3.84 -28.28
CA ILE A 670 -0.69 -4.72 -27.13
C ILE A 670 -2.18 -5.08 -27.03
N GLY A 671 -2.96 -4.78 -28.08
CA GLY A 671 -4.37 -5.15 -28.18
C GLY A 671 -5.34 -4.22 -27.43
N MET A 672 -4.91 -3.05 -27.00
CA MET A 672 -5.73 -2.11 -26.24
C MET A 672 -6.57 -1.23 -27.18
N PRO A 673 -7.88 -1.08 -26.95
CA PRO A 673 -8.69 -0.05 -27.61
C PRO A 673 -8.19 1.35 -27.27
N VAL A 674 -8.28 2.26 -28.28
CA VAL A 674 -7.71 3.61 -28.18
C VAL A 674 -8.81 4.65 -28.26
N ILE A 675 -8.85 5.55 -27.30
CA ILE A 675 -9.66 6.75 -27.26
C ILE A 675 -8.81 7.95 -27.63
N VAL A 676 -9.25 8.74 -28.58
CA VAL A 676 -8.58 10.00 -28.98
C VAL A 676 -9.35 11.17 -28.38
N SER A 677 -8.70 11.92 -27.52
CA SER A 677 -9.23 13.15 -26.91
C SER A 677 -8.60 14.36 -27.57
N CYS A 678 -9.43 15.28 -28.08
CA CYS A 678 -8.98 16.48 -28.77
C CYS A 678 -8.74 17.65 -27.79
N TRP A 679 -7.56 18.26 -27.88
CA TRP A 679 -7.09 19.40 -27.10
C TRP A 679 -6.57 20.53 -28.00
N PHE A 680 -6.58 21.75 -27.50
CA PHE A 680 -5.94 22.92 -28.09
C PHE A 680 -6.44 23.22 -29.51
N PRO A 681 -7.65 23.76 -29.67
CA PRO A 681 -8.17 24.12 -30.99
C PRO A 681 -7.32 25.21 -31.67
N PRO A 682 -7.12 25.17 -32.99
CA PRO A 682 -6.46 26.26 -33.74
C PRO A 682 -7.34 27.53 -33.71
N ARG A 683 -6.71 28.69 -33.72
CA ARG A 683 -7.40 29.98 -33.56
C ARG A 683 -8.48 30.25 -34.63
N TRP A 684 -8.32 29.70 -35.81
CA TRP A 684 -9.29 29.89 -36.89
C TRP A 684 -10.59 29.12 -36.63
N ALA A 685 -10.52 27.98 -35.89
CA ALA A 685 -11.63 27.07 -35.68
C ALA A 685 -12.67 27.59 -34.65
N GLY A 686 -12.30 28.53 -33.81
CA GLY A 686 -13.19 28.99 -32.76
C GLY A 686 -13.10 30.49 -32.48
N ASN A 687 -14.17 31.02 -31.89
CA ASN A 687 -14.21 32.35 -31.31
C ASN A 687 -13.89 32.23 -29.81
N GLN A 688 -13.07 33.16 -29.33
CA GLN A 688 -12.78 33.22 -27.90
C GLN A 688 -14.04 33.56 -27.11
N THR A 689 -14.32 32.77 -26.09
CA THR A 689 -15.40 32.96 -25.11
C THR A 689 -14.90 32.61 -23.71
N THR A 690 -15.78 32.46 -22.76
CA THR A 690 -15.48 31.99 -21.42
C THR A 690 -15.99 30.55 -21.22
N ARG A 691 -15.40 29.82 -20.28
CA ARG A 691 -15.94 28.56 -19.81
C ARG A 691 -17.40 28.69 -19.35
N SER A 692 -18.12 27.59 -19.29
CA SER A 692 -19.51 27.58 -18.83
C SER A 692 -19.68 28.07 -17.37
N ASP A 693 -18.66 27.93 -16.55
CA ASP A 693 -18.59 28.45 -15.18
C ASP A 693 -18.14 29.94 -15.09
N GLY A 694 -17.80 30.55 -16.21
CA GLY A 694 -17.35 31.95 -16.27
C GLY A 694 -15.92 32.21 -15.77
N THR A 695 -15.16 31.19 -15.39
CA THR A 695 -13.86 31.35 -14.68
C THR A 695 -12.66 31.62 -15.60
N SER A 696 -12.66 31.07 -16.80
CA SER A 696 -11.49 31.11 -17.70
C SER A 696 -11.89 31.21 -19.19
N ARG A 697 -10.88 31.39 -20.04
CA ARG A 697 -11.07 31.43 -21.48
C ARG A 697 -11.35 30.05 -22.06
N ALA A 698 -12.30 29.99 -23.00
CA ALA A 698 -12.64 28.85 -23.83
C ALA A 698 -12.80 29.26 -25.29
N PHE A 699 -13.09 28.32 -26.19
CA PHE A 699 -13.35 28.57 -27.61
C PHE A 699 -14.69 27.92 -28.01
N ALA A 700 -15.64 28.74 -28.48
CA ALA A 700 -16.83 28.26 -29.18
C ALA A 700 -16.48 28.06 -30.65
N LEU A 701 -16.73 26.86 -31.19
CA LEU A 701 -16.43 26.53 -32.59
C LEU A 701 -17.24 27.43 -33.53
N LYS A 702 -16.65 27.85 -34.67
CA LYS A 702 -17.28 28.72 -35.69
C LYS A 702 -18.17 27.89 -36.59
N PRO A 703 -19.47 28.16 -36.65
CA PRO A 703 -20.39 27.45 -37.55
C PRO A 703 -20.01 27.58 -39.05
N GLU A 704 -19.46 28.74 -39.44
CA GLU A 704 -18.99 28.99 -40.79
C GLU A 704 -17.77 28.19 -41.23
N GLU A 705 -16.96 27.71 -40.26
CA GLU A 705 -15.79 26.88 -40.50
C GLU A 705 -16.09 25.38 -40.31
N LYS A 706 -17.30 24.98 -40.11
CA LYS A 706 -17.72 23.61 -39.79
C LYS A 706 -17.11 22.55 -40.70
N THR A 707 -17.16 22.74 -42.02
CA THR A 707 -16.60 21.79 -43.00
C THR A 707 -15.10 21.64 -42.84
N ARG A 708 -14.39 22.73 -42.62
CA ARG A 708 -12.96 22.74 -42.42
C ARG A 708 -12.55 22.11 -41.07
N ILE A 709 -13.36 22.33 -40.04
CA ILE A 709 -13.19 21.68 -38.72
C ILE A 709 -13.28 20.18 -38.89
N TYR A 710 -14.34 19.67 -39.51
CA TYR A 710 -14.55 18.23 -39.69
C TYR A 710 -13.45 17.61 -40.56
N GLU A 711 -13.01 18.30 -41.64
CA GLU A 711 -11.89 17.86 -42.46
C GLU A 711 -10.60 17.73 -41.61
N SER A 712 -10.28 18.77 -40.83
CA SER A 712 -9.06 18.79 -40.02
C SER A 712 -9.05 17.66 -38.96
N LEU A 713 -10.17 17.46 -38.24
CA LEU A 713 -10.28 16.39 -37.25
C LEU A 713 -10.23 15.00 -37.89
N ALA A 714 -10.97 14.78 -38.99
CA ALA A 714 -11.01 13.49 -39.65
C ALA A 714 -9.64 13.14 -40.30
N SER A 715 -8.93 14.15 -40.88
CA SER A 715 -7.60 13.93 -41.44
C SER A 715 -6.57 13.44 -40.42
N TYR A 716 -6.69 13.83 -39.14
CA TYR A 716 -5.85 13.28 -38.08
C TYR A 716 -6.18 11.80 -37.79
N LEU A 717 -7.47 11.45 -37.74
CA LEU A 717 -7.89 10.05 -37.53
C LEU A 717 -7.52 9.17 -38.73
N GLU A 718 -7.59 9.70 -39.95
CA GLU A 718 -7.08 9.02 -41.16
C GLU A 718 -5.56 8.83 -41.12
N PHE A 719 -4.82 9.85 -40.71
CA PHE A 719 -3.37 9.75 -40.47
C PHE A 719 -3.00 8.65 -39.48
N LEU A 720 -3.66 8.58 -38.33
CA LEU A 720 -3.46 7.49 -37.36
C LEU A 720 -3.73 6.12 -37.99
N LYS A 721 -4.80 6.00 -38.77
CA LYS A 721 -5.17 4.75 -39.42
C LYS A 721 -4.18 4.34 -40.52
N VAL A 722 -3.79 5.28 -41.38
CA VAL A 722 -2.96 5.01 -42.57
C VAL A 722 -1.48 4.91 -42.22
N ASP A 723 -0.95 5.87 -41.47
CA ASP A 723 0.50 5.96 -41.21
C ASP A 723 0.92 5.13 -40.00
N TYR A 724 0.03 4.89 -39.02
CA TYR A 724 0.31 4.15 -37.76
C TYR A 724 -0.49 2.85 -37.59
N GLY A 725 -1.45 2.57 -38.48
CA GLY A 725 -2.30 1.37 -38.38
C GLY A 725 -3.30 1.41 -37.22
N VAL A 726 -3.58 2.59 -36.68
CA VAL A 726 -4.46 2.77 -35.51
C VAL A 726 -5.78 3.39 -35.96
N GLU A 727 -6.81 2.58 -36.08
CA GLU A 727 -8.19 3.11 -36.11
C GLU A 727 -8.64 3.35 -34.67
N ALA A 728 -8.88 4.62 -34.33
CA ALA A 728 -9.35 4.99 -32.98
C ALA A 728 -10.75 4.41 -32.74
N ASP A 729 -10.96 3.82 -31.57
CA ASP A 729 -12.27 3.26 -31.21
C ASP A 729 -13.26 4.37 -30.85
N PHE A 730 -12.79 5.39 -30.10
CA PHE A 730 -13.63 6.53 -29.72
C PHE A 730 -12.90 7.87 -29.93
N PHE A 731 -13.71 8.92 -30.08
CA PHE A 731 -13.26 10.32 -30.18
C PHE A 731 -14.12 11.23 -29.29
N SER A 732 -13.49 12.24 -28.69
CA SER A 732 -14.18 13.31 -27.94
C SER A 732 -13.36 14.60 -27.95
N PHE A 733 -14.01 15.74 -27.68
CA PHE A 733 -13.35 16.91 -27.13
C PHE A 733 -13.24 16.75 -25.61
N ASN A 734 -12.07 17.07 -25.04
CA ASN A 734 -11.90 17.04 -23.60
C ASN A 734 -12.78 18.08 -22.91
N GLU A 735 -13.62 17.64 -21.99
CA GLU A 735 -14.42 18.50 -21.09
C GLU A 735 -15.13 19.66 -21.79
N SER A 736 -15.82 19.37 -22.89
CA SER A 736 -16.50 20.40 -23.69
C SER A 736 -17.75 20.96 -22.98
N ASP A 737 -18.26 20.34 -21.97
CA ASP A 737 -19.30 20.84 -21.06
C ASP A 737 -18.83 22.05 -20.25
N LEU A 738 -17.62 22.01 -19.71
CA LEU A 738 -16.96 23.10 -19.00
C LEU A 738 -16.26 24.07 -19.98
N GLY A 739 -15.63 23.50 -20.99
CA GLY A 739 -14.86 24.28 -21.98
C GLY A 739 -13.41 24.46 -21.56
N ILE A 740 -12.73 23.37 -21.20
CA ILE A 740 -11.28 23.44 -20.92
C ILE A 740 -10.55 24.03 -22.11
N ASP A 741 -10.92 23.63 -23.33
CA ASP A 741 -10.47 24.23 -24.59
C ASP A 741 -11.67 24.58 -25.45
N VAL A 742 -12.41 23.58 -25.97
CA VAL A 742 -13.65 23.79 -26.73
C VAL A 742 -14.85 23.74 -25.80
N VAL A 743 -15.74 24.73 -25.90
CA VAL A 743 -17.02 24.73 -25.15
C VAL A 743 -18.17 24.51 -26.10
N PHE A 744 -19.08 23.60 -25.70
CA PHE A 744 -20.36 23.38 -26.36
C PHE A 744 -21.53 23.68 -25.43
N THR A 745 -22.65 24.12 -26.02
CA THR A 745 -23.94 23.93 -25.40
C THR A 745 -24.35 22.45 -25.53
N PRO A 746 -25.30 21.96 -24.71
CA PRO A 746 -25.83 20.60 -24.83
C PRO A 746 -26.35 20.25 -26.23
N GLU A 747 -26.98 21.21 -26.94
CA GLU A 747 -27.49 21.06 -28.29
C GLU A 747 -26.37 21.02 -29.35
N GLU A 748 -25.33 21.84 -29.19
CA GLU A 748 -24.17 21.82 -30.08
C GLU A 748 -23.42 20.50 -29.94
N HIS A 749 -23.29 19.96 -28.74
CA HIS A 749 -22.70 18.64 -28.51
C HIS A 749 -23.46 17.52 -29.21
N ARG A 750 -24.81 17.52 -29.10
CA ARG A 750 -25.70 16.59 -29.84
C ARG A 750 -25.47 16.70 -31.35
N ASP A 751 -25.50 17.93 -31.90
CA ASP A 751 -25.40 18.15 -33.34
C ASP A 751 -23.98 17.79 -33.87
N PHE A 752 -22.94 18.05 -33.07
CA PHE A 752 -21.58 17.60 -33.38
C PHE A 752 -21.49 16.07 -33.45
N ILE A 753 -22.07 15.35 -32.51
CA ILE A 753 -22.07 13.86 -32.52
C ILE A 753 -22.73 13.35 -33.82
N LYS A 754 -23.87 13.91 -34.19
CA LYS A 754 -24.61 13.49 -35.41
C LYS A 754 -23.85 13.79 -36.69
N GLU A 755 -23.41 15.02 -36.82
CA GLU A 755 -22.87 15.52 -38.07
C GLU A 755 -21.43 15.01 -38.27
N PHE A 756 -20.58 15.09 -37.26
CA PHE A 756 -19.20 14.60 -37.35
C PHE A 756 -19.17 13.06 -37.38
N GLY A 757 -20.06 12.39 -36.67
CA GLY A 757 -20.20 10.94 -36.73
C GLY A 757 -20.58 10.45 -38.13
N GLN A 758 -21.53 11.15 -38.81
CA GLN A 758 -21.88 10.88 -40.21
C GLN A 758 -20.68 11.16 -41.13
N TYR A 759 -19.96 12.28 -40.90
CA TYR A 759 -18.77 12.66 -41.70
C TYR A 759 -17.65 11.61 -41.63
N LEU A 760 -17.42 11.02 -40.46
CA LEU A 760 -16.46 9.92 -40.27
C LEU A 760 -16.91 8.65 -40.99
N ALA A 761 -18.20 8.30 -40.87
CA ALA A 761 -18.79 7.13 -41.54
C ALA A 761 -18.68 7.24 -43.09
N ASP A 762 -18.96 8.39 -43.66
CA ASP A 762 -18.81 8.66 -45.11
C ASP A 762 -17.36 8.51 -45.63
N ARG A 763 -16.38 8.61 -44.71
CA ARG A 763 -14.95 8.38 -44.98
C ARG A 763 -14.47 6.97 -44.61
N ASN A 764 -15.37 6.04 -44.30
CA ASN A 764 -15.06 4.69 -43.87
C ASN A 764 -14.18 4.61 -42.58
N LEU A 765 -14.32 5.61 -41.72
CA LEU A 765 -13.77 5.58 -40.38
C LEU A 765 -14.83 4.98 -39.42
N LYS A 766 -14.41 3.99 -38.60
CA LYS A 766 -15.28 3.29 -37.65
C LYS A 766 -15.32 3.96 -36.28
N THR A 767 -14.56 5.00 -36.08
CA THR A 767 -14.46 5.75 -34.83
C THR A 767 -15.84 6.28 -34.42
N LEU A 768 -16.28 5.96 -33.21
CA LEU A 768 -17.51 6.43 -32.59
C LEU A 768 -17.23 7.60 -31.63
N MET A 769 -18.28 8.33 -31.27
CA MET A 769 -18.18 9.48 -30.37
C MET A 769 -18.40 9.06 -28.94
N LEU A 770 -17.72 9.69 -27.99
CA LEU A 770 -18.14 9.66 -26.60
C LEU A 770 -19.29 10.64 -26.38
N LEU A 771 -20.36 10.18 -25.75
CA LEU A 771 -21.43 11.05 -25.26
C LEU A 771 -21.00 11.62 -23.92
N GLY A 772 -20.70 12.89 -23.88
CA GLY A 772 -20.18 13.58 -22.71
C GLY A 772 -18.67 13.76 -22.77
N ASP A 773 -17.92 12.91 -22.09
CA ASP A 773 -16.53 13.16 -21.65
C ASP A 773 -16.49 14.42 -20.77
N ASN A 774 -17.50 14.51 -19.90
CA ASN A 774 -17.79 15.67 -19.07
C ASN A 774 -16.72 15.89 -18.01
N SER A 775 -16.48 17.16 -17.67
CA SER A 775 -15.49 17.63 -16.71
C SER A 775 -15.66 17.04 -15.30
N ASP A 776 -16.86 16.67 -14.96
CA ASP A 776 -17.17 15.92 -13.73
C ASP A 776 -18.59 15.31 -13.79
N ALA A 777 -18.97 14.58 -12.74
CA ALA A 777 -20.27 13.91 -12.72
C ALA A 777 -21.46 14.86 -12.50
N THR A 778 -21.24 16.10 -12.04
CA THR A 778 -22.32 17.05 -11.71
C THR A 778 -23.01 17.63 -12.95
N THR A 779 -22.33 17.63 -14.10
CA THR A 779 -22.78 18.27 -15.34
C THR A 779 -23.63 17.33 -16.21
N PHE A 780 -24.33 16.39 -15.61
CA PHE A 780 -25.13 15.34 -16.26
C PHE A 780 -26.10 15.89 -17.32
N ASP A 781 -26.72 17.06 -17.06
CA ASP A 781 -27.75 17.63 -17.97
C ASP A 781 -27.18 17.99 -19.35
N PHE A 782 -25.87 18.16 -19.48
CA PHE A 782 -25.17 18.41 -20.73
C PHE A 782 -25.39 17.29 -21.76
N ILE A 783 -25.54 16.05 -21.36
CA ILE A 783 -25.73 14.94 -22.30
C ILE A 783 -27.17 14.71 -22.72
N LEU A 784 -28.16 15.31 -22.03
CA LEU A 784 -29.59 15.02 -22.23
C LEU A 784 -30.10 15.23 -23.67
N PRO A 785 -29.76 16.30 -24.41
CA PRO A 785 -30.24 16.45 -25.79
C PRO A 785 -29.78 15.32 -26.73
N ALA A 786 -28.54 14.86 -26.61
CA ALA A 786 -28.03 13.75 -27.42
C ALA A 786 -28.53 12.40 -26.94
N LEU A 787 -28.69 12.20 -25.61
CA LEU A 787 -29.24 11.00 -25.00
C LEU A 787 -30.68 10.76 -25.44
N ASN A 788 -31.46 11.84 -25.70
CA ASN A 788 -32.85 11.75 -26.10
C ASN A 788 -33.05 11.87 -27.62
N ASP A 789 -31.99 11.95 -28.42
CA ASP A 789 -32.07 12.00 -29.87
C ASP A 789 -31.68 10.67 -30.53
N PRO A 790 -32.65 9.84 -31.00
CA PRO A 790 -32.33 8.55 -31.63
C PRO A 790 -31.40 8.65 -32.85
N MET A 791 -31.30 9.83 -33.50
CA MET A 791 -30.43 10.03 -34.65
C MET A 791 -28.97 10.18 -34.24
N ALA A 792 -28.70 10.54 -33.00
CA ALA A 792 -27.34 10.59 -32.43
C ALA A 792 -26.86 9.19 -32.03
N HIS A 793 -27.71 8.31 -31.56
CA HIS A 793 -27.35 7.03 -30.92
C HIS A 793 -26.45 6.14 -31.77
N ARG A 794 -26.61 6.13 -33.10
CA ARG A 794 -25.81 5.30 -34.02
C ARG A 794 -24.34 5.73 -34.10
N TYR A 795 -24.01 6.93 -33.64
CA TYR A 795 -22.65 7.46 -33.61
C TYR A 795 -22.04 7.51 -32.23
N ILE A 796 -22.79 7.15 -31.18
CA ILE A 796 -22.33 7.10 -29.79
C ILE A 796 -21.79 5.71 -29.51
N GLY A 797 -20.51 5.66 -29.13
CA GLY A 797 -19.85 4.41 -28.74
C GLY A 797 -19.86 4.14 -27.25
N ALA A 798 -19.84 5.18 -26.42
CA ALA A 798 -19.94 5.10 -24.97
C ALA A 798 -20.47 6.41 -24.39
N VAL A 799 -21.06 6.33 -23.19
CA VAL A 799 -21.29 7.49 -22.31
C VAL A 799 -20.05 7.72 -21.47
N SER A 800 -19.64 8.98 -21.28
CA SER A 800 -18.40 9.26 -20.52
C SER A 800 -18.54 10.48 -19.61
N PHE A 801 -17.96 10.38 -18.42
CA PHE A 801 -17.76 11.48 -17.48
C PHE A 801 -16.40 11.33 -16.78
N HIS A 802 -15.92 12.40 -16.14
CA HIS A 802 -14.73 12.38 -15.28
C HIS A 802 -15.12 12.30 -13.81
N SER A 803 -14.32 11.63 -12.97
CA SER A 803 -14.67 11.37 -11.58
C SER A 803 -14.21 12.45 -10.59
N TRP A 804 -13.80 13.60 -11.10
CA TRP A 804 -13.23 14.67 -10.29
C TRP A 804 -14.13 15.14 -9.15
N ARG A 805 -15.45 15.25 -9.41
CA ARG A 805 -16.46 15.78 -8.48
C ARG A 805 -17.82 15.13 -8.69
N GLY A 806 -18.68 15.26 -7.67
CA GLY A 806 -20.12 14.94 -7.79
C GLY A 806 -20.44 13.45 -7.92
N CYS A 807 -19.53 12.58 -7.49
CA CYS A 807 -19.73 11.13 -7.53
C CYS A 807 -20.51 10.61 -6.31
N ASP A 808 -21.60 11.28 -5.92
CA ASP A 808 -22.57 10.72 -4.99
C ASP A 808 -23.39 9.60 -5.64
N ASP A 809 -23.97 8.72 -4.82
CA ASP A 809 -24.65 7.52 -5.31
C ASP A 809 -25.76 7.81 -6.31
N LYS A 810 -26.56 8.85 -6.07
CA LYS A 810 -27.68 9.22 -6.97
C LYS A 810 -27.16 9.72 -8.32
N THR A 811 -26.09 10.48 -8.32
CA THR A 811 -25.47 10.98 -9.56
C THR A 811 -24.85 9.83 -10.33
N LEU A 812 -24.13 8.92 -9.65
CA LEU A 812 -23.57 7.71 -10.27
C LEU A 812 -24.67 6.81 -10.89
N GLU A 813 -25.81 6.67 -10.23
CA GLU A 813 -26.98 5.95 -10.77
C GLU A 813 -27.56 6.62 -12.03
N LYS A 814 -27.59 7.96 -12.12
CA LYS A 814 -28.02 8.68 -13.32
C LYS A 814 -27.13 8.36 -14.53
N TRP A 815 -25.81 8.40 -14.35
CA TRP A 815 -24.86 8.05 -15.42
C TRP A 815 -24.99 6.59 -15.86
N ALA A 816 -25.18 5.68 -14.91
CA ALA A 816 -25.46 4.29 -15.20
C ALA A 816 -26.77 4.12 -15.99
N ALA A 817 -27.81 4.83 -15.59
CA ALA A 817 -29.13 4.79 -16.28
C ALA A 817 -29.05 5.33 -17.71
N ALA A 818 -28.27 6.41 -17.95
CA ALA A 818 -28.05 6.97 -19.28
C ALA A 818 -27.41 5.95 -20.25
N SER A 819 -26.35 5.25 -19.78
CA SER A 819 -25.69 4.23 -20.59
C SER A 819 -26.61 3.03 -20.90
N ARG A 820 -27.47 2.65 -19.94
CA ARG A 820 -28.49 1.59 -20.15
C ARG A 820 -29.60 2.03 -21.11
N GLN A 821 -30.02 3.29 -21.06
CA GLN A 821 -31.07 3.83 -21.90
C GLN A 821 -30.80 3.65 -23.41
N ILE A 822 -29.55 3.88 -23.82
CA ILE A 822 -29.16 3.75 -25.24
C ILE A 822 -28.32 2.52 -25.52
N ASN A 823 -28.18 1.62 -24.51
CA ASN A 823 -27.48 0.35 -24.59
C ASN A 823 -26.02 0.46 -25.09
N VAL A 824 -25.28 1.43 -24.61
CA VAL A 824 -23.82 1.58 -24.82
C VAL A 824 -23.08 1.49 -23.50
N PRO A 825 -21.77 1.17 -23.48
CA PRO A 825 -21.00 1.16 -22.25
C PRO A 825 -20.87 2.55 -21.59
N LEU A 826 -20.55 2.56 -20.31
CA LEU A 826 -20.15 3.73 -19.55
C LEU A 826 -18.62 3.69 -19.38
N ILE A 827 -17.94 4.79 -19.57
CA ILE A 827 -16.50 4.94 -19.35
C ILE A 827 -16.27 6.13 -18.41
N VAL A 828 -15.43 5.95 -17.41
CA VAL A 828 -14.88 7.08 -16.67
C VAL A 828 -13.64 7.55 -17.43
N GLY A 829 -13.76 8.66 -18.19
CA GLY A 829 -12.72 9.13 -19.12
C GLY A 829 -11.48 9.64 -18.43
N GLU A 830 -11.62 10.25 -17.25
CA GLU A 830 -10.54 10.63 -16.36
C GLU A 830 -10.91 10.22 -14.92
N GLY A 831 -10.20 9.22 -14.41
CA GLY A 831 -10.35 8.72 -13.06
C GLY A 831 -9.34 9.39 -12.14
N SER A 832 -9.79 10.10 -11.14
CA SER A 832 -9.08 10.60 -9.95
C SER A 832 -10.07 11.32 -9.04
N THR A 833 -9.57 11.94 -7.98
CA THR A 833 -10.40 12.57 -6.93
C THR A 833 -10.28 14.07 -6.82
N ASP A 834 -9.19 14.68 -7.31
CA ASP A 834 -8.96 16.14 -7.26
C ASP A 834 -8.18 16.66 -8.47
N ALA A 835 -8.81 17.49 -9.26
CA ALA A 835 -8.22 18.12 -10.45
C ALA A 835 -7.12 19.16 -10.12
N ALA A 836 -7.03 19.61 -8.87
CA ALA A 836 -6.03 20.57 -8.41
C ALA A 836 -4.82 19.93 -7.70
N ALA A 837 -4.82 18.62 -7.48
CA ALA A 837 -3.80 17.89 -6.74
C ALA A 837 -2.36 18.07 -7.28
N HIS A 838 -2.21 18.33 -8.60
CA HIS A 838 -0.92 18.65 -9.21
C HIS A 838 -0.22 19.88 -8.62
N GLN A 839 -0.94 20.76 -7.92
CA GLN A 839 -0.39 21.94 -7.26
C GLN A 839 0.34 21.61 -5.94
N TYR A 840 0.04 20.47 -5.33
CA TYR A 840 0.66 19.95 -4.11
C TYR A 840 0.91 18.43 -4.20
N PRO A 841 1.79 18.01 -5.09
CA PRO A 841 1.91 16.62 -5.50
C PRO A 841 2.37 15.65 -4.40
N GLY A 842 2.83 16.15 -3.26
CA GLY A 842 3.17 15.35 -2.09
C GLY A 842 2.04 14.42 -1.65
N ILE A 843 0.77 14.81 -1.85
CA ILE A 843 -0.40 14.00 -1.49
C ILE A 843 -0.47 12.68 -2.26
N PHE A 844 0.12 12.58 -3.44
CA PHE A 844 0.11 11.35 -4.23
C PHE A 844 0.90 10.20 -3.59
N ASN A 845 1.74 10.51 -2.60
CA ASN A 845 2.47 9.52 -1.81
C ASN A 845 1.79 9.24 -0.44
N GLU A 846 0.61 9.81 -0.18
CA GLU A 846 -0.09 9.67 1.09
C GLU A 846 -1.14 8.54 1.08
N THR A 847 -1.20 7.78 2.18
CA THR A 847 -2.17 6.70 2.37
C THR A 847 -3.61 7.22 2.31
N THR A 848 -3.89 8.37 2.92
CA THR A 848 -5.23 9.00 2.91
C THR A 848 -5.74 9.22 1.49
N PHE A 849 -4.89 9.78 0.60
CA PHE A 849 -5.25 9.98 -0.80
C PHE A 849 -5.45 8.64 -1.53
N ALA A 850 -4.55 7.68 -1.31
CA ALA A 850 -4.64 6.36 -1.92
C ALA A 850 -5.93 5.62 -1.53
N LEU A 851 -6.32 5.70 -0.26
CA LEU A 851 -7.54 5.08 0.25
C LEU A 851 -8.80 5.80 -0.28
N TYR A 852 -8.78 7.13 -0.32
CA TYR A 852 -9.87 7.93 -0.84
C TYR A 852 -10.13 7.66 -2.34
N GLU A 853 -9.08 7.59 -3.15
CA GLU A 853 -9.15 7.28 -4.58
C GLU A 853 -9.75 5.89 -4.83
N ILE A 854 -9.26 4.86 -4.13
CA ILE A 854 -9.76 3.48 -4.35
C ILE A 854 -11.18 3.29 -3.81
N ASN A 855 -11.56 3.98 -2.74
CA ASN A 855 -12.94 4.02 -2.26
C ASN A 855 -13.90 4.54 -3.33
N LEU A 856 -13.51 5.64 -3.98
CA LEU A 856 -14.31 6.20 -5.09
C LEU A 856 -14.45 5.19 -6.22
N TYR A 857 -13.36 4.53 -6.62
CA TYR A 857 -13.41 3.57 -7.74
C TYR A 857 -14.25 2.34 -7.43
N VAL A 858 -14.16 1.79 -6.22
CA VAL A 858 -14.98 0.65 -5.81
C VAL A 858 -16.48 1.05 -5.80
N ARG A 859 -16.83 2.25 -5.34
CA ARG A 859 -18.22 2.76 -5.40
C ARG A 859 -18.70 2.95 -6.84
N ILE A 860 -17.87 3.55 -7.71
CA ILE A 860 -18.18 3.69 -9.15
C ILE A 860 -18.40 2.30 -9.77
N CYS A 861 -17.51 1.35 -9.50
CA CYS A 861 -17.60 -0.02 -10.01
C CYS A 861 -18.90 -0.72 -9.56
N ASN A 862 -19.28 -0.57 -8.31
CA ASN A 862 -20.49 -1.19 -7.78
C ASN A 862 -21.78 -0.53 -8.32
N ILE A 863 -21.84 0.80 -8.32
CA ILE A 863 -23.05 1.56 -8.63
C ILE A 863 -23.22 1.76 -10.15
N SER A 864 -22.16 2.27 -10.80
CA SER A 864 -22.25 2.66 -12.21
C SER A 864 -21.91 1.54 -13.18
N GLN A 865 -21.20 0.51 -12.72
CA GLN A 865 -20.75 -0.63 -13.54
C GLN A 865 -20.13 -0.19 -14.87
N PRO A 866 -19.02 0.60 -14.84
CA PRO A 866 -18.39 1.10 -16.06
C PRO A 866 -17.68 -0.03 -16.81
N LEU A 867 -17.51 0.13 -18.11
CA LEU A 867 -16.67 -0.73 -18.95
C LEU A 867 -15.18 -0.59 -18.55
N SER A 868 -14.77 0.63 -18.23
CA SER A 868 -13.42 0.94 -17.76
C SER A 868 -13.39 2.25 -16.96
N ILE A 869 -12.44 2.35 -16.05
CA ILE A 869 -12.02 3.60 -15.39
C ILE A 869 -10.60 3.91 -15.89
N LEU A 870 -10.40 5.08 -16.52
CA LEU A 870 -9.12 5.49 -17.07
C LEU A 870 -8.40 6.42 -16.11
N GLN A 871 -7.38 5.92 -15.44
CA GLN A 871 -6.58 6.72 -14.50
C GLN A 871 -6.04 7.99 -15.13
N TRP A 872 -6.25 9.12 -14.50
CA TRP A 872 -5.57 10.36 -14.81
C TRP A 872 -4.42 10.60 -13.83
N GLN A 873 -3.12 10.41 -14.24
CA GLN A 873 -2.61 9.85 -15.48
C GLN A 873 -1.64 8.70 -15.17
N LEU A 874 -1.40 7.82 -16.13
CA LEU A 874 -0.31 6.85 -16.08
C LEU A 874 0.97 7.42 -16.72
N THR A 875 1.30 8.66 -16.36
CA THR A 875 2.47 9.46 -16.79
C THR A 875 3.13 10.07 -15.55
N SER A 876 4.09 10.97 -15.72
CA SER A 876 4.74 11.64 -14.58
C SER A 876 3.86 12.70 -13.90
N ASP A 877 2.82 13.19 -14.59
CA ASP A 877 1.82 14.06 -14.01
C ASP A 877 0.70 13.22 -13.39
N TYR A 878 0.26 13.51 -12.16
CA TYR A 878 -0.62 12.65 -11.35
C TYR A 878 -0.08 11.21 -11.15
N SER A 879 1.24 11.03 -11.18
CA SER A 879 1.89 9.74 -11.17
C SER A 879 1.48 8.88 -9.96
N ILE A 880 1.27 7.59 -10.23
CA ILE A 880 1.12 6.54 -9.20
C ILE A 880 2.46 5.97 -8.76
N LEU A 881 3.56 6.46 -9.35
CA LEU A 881 4.94 6.16 -9.00
C LEU A 881 5.61 7.39 -8.40
N TRP A 882 6.65 7.17 -7.63
CA TRP A 882 7.44 8.20 -6.94
C TRP A 882 8.93 7.97 -7.18
N GLY A 883 9.77 8.99 -7.00
CA GLY A 883 11.21 8.89 -7.26
C GLY A 883 11.59 9.28 -8.70
N ALA A 884 12.85 9.12 -9.08
CA ALA A 884 13.42 9.43 -10.40
C ALA A 884 13.13 10.87 -10.89
N GLY A 885 13.02 11.82 -9.96
CA GLY A 885 12.75 13.22 -10.25
C GLY A 885 11.27 13.56 -10.53
N ILE A 886 10.33 12.62 -10.36
CA ILE A 886 8.90 12.91 -10.41
C ILE A 886 8.59 13.90 -9.28
N TYR A 887 7.98 15.04 -9.63
CA TYR A 887 7.75 16.17 -8.71
C TYR A 887 8.99 16.66 -7.95
N GLY A 888 10.19 16.41 -8.47
CA GLY A 888 11.45 16.76 -7.80
C GLY A 888 11.88 15.76 -6.71
N SER A 889 11.21 14.62 -6.61
CA SER A 889 11.57 13.55 -5.66
C SER A 889 12.91 12.90 -6.02
N GLU A 890 13.65 12.49 -5.00
CA GLU A 890 14.92 11.79 -5.13
C GLU A 890 14.73 10.26 -5.07
N GLY A 891 15.80 9.53 -5.33
CA GLY A 891 15.85 8.07 -5.27
C GLY A 891 15.34 7.36 -6.53
N PRO A 892 15.32 6.02 -6.52
CA PRO A 892 14.85 5.23 -7.65
C PRO A 892 13.34 5.37 -7.87
N LEU A 893 12.90 5.05 -9.10
CA LEU A 893 11.48 4.97 -9.41
C LEU A 893 10.85 3.84 -8.59
N ARG A 894 9.83 4.16 -7.79
CA ARG A 894 9.14 3.20 -6.92
C ARG A 894 7.63 3.37 -6.96
N PRO A 895 6.87 2.27 -6.80
CA PRO A 895 5.43 2.36 -6.67
C PRO A 895 5.01 3.01 -5.34
N THR A 896 3.85 3.67 -5.37
CA THR A 896 3.16 4.16 -4.17
C THR A 896 2.04 3.18 -3.76
N GLN A 897 1.38 3.42 -2.63
CA GLN A 897 0.19 2.67 -2.26
C GLN A 897 -0.92 2.77 -3.33
N ARG A 898 -1.06 3.93 -4.00
CA ARG A 898 -1.99 4.10 -5.14
C ARG A 898 -1.72 3.08 -6.24
N TYR A 899 -0.45 2.88 -6.60
CA TYR A 899 -0.08 1.87 -7.59
C TYR A 899 -0.56 0.48 -7.19
N PHE A 900 -0.33 0.05 -5.95
CA PHE A 900 -0.72 -1.29 -5.51
C PHE A 900 -2.25 -1.46 -5.45
N ASN A 901 -2.98 -0.43 -5.05
CA ASN A 901 -4.44 -0.42 -5.13
C ASN A 901 -4.93 -0.60 -6.58
N LEU A 902 -4.36 0.17 -7.52
CA LEU A 902 -4.74 0.08 -8.93
C LEU A 902 -4.25 -1.21 -9.60
N LEU A 903 -3.10 -1.73 -9.20
CA LEU A 903 -2.62 -3.06 -9.60
C LEU A 903 -3.65 -4.13 -9.21
N GLN A 904 -4.14 -4.12 -7.97
CA GLN A 904 -5.15 -5.08 -7.51
C GLN A 904 -6.46 -4.94 -8.30
N LEU A 905 -6.93 -3.72 -8.56
CA LEU A 905 -8.13 -3.50 -9.39
C LEU A 905 -7.91 -4.03 -10.83
N SER A 906 -6.70 -3.89 -11.39
CA SER A 906 -6.33 -4.40 -12.70
C SER A 906 -6.27 -5.93 -12.79
N MET A 907 -6.25 -6.64 -11.65
CA MET A 907 -6.29 -8.11 -11.58
C MET A 907 -7.68 -8.69 -11.85
N THR A 908 -8.75 -7.88 -11.92
CA THR A 908 -10.09 -8.34 -12.30
C THR A 908 -10.02 -9.18 -13.59
N PRO A 909 -10.61 -10.37 -13.66
CA PRO A 909 -10.54 -11.22 -14.85
C PRO A 909 -11.01 -10.48 -16.12
N GLN A 910 -10.32 -10.70 -17.22
CA GLN A 910 -10.68 -10.07 -18.48
C GLN A 910 -12.07 -10.52 -18.96
N ASN A 911 -12.88 -9.58 -19.43
CA ASN A 911 -14.25 -9.78 -19.86
C ASN A 911 -15.15 -10.35 -18.73
N ALA A 912 -14.89 -9.93 -17.49
CA ALA A 912 -15.76 -10.20 -16.37
C ALA A 912 -16.94 -9.22 -16.37
N PHE A 913 -18.00 -9.63 -15.71
CA PHE A 913 -19.22 -8.82 -15.56
C PHE A 913 -19.39 -8.43 -14.11
N ALA A 914 -19.79 -7.19 -13.86
CA ALA A 914 -20.20 -6.78 -12.53
C ALA A 914 -21.34 -7.68 -12.01
N ILE A 915 -21.26 -8.08 -10.77
CA ILE A 915 -22.29 -8.90 -10.11
C ILE A 915 -22.76 -8.22 -8.83
N PRO A 916 -23.99 -8.47 -8.38
CA PRO A 916 -24.49 -7.91 -7.13
C PRO A 916 -23.62 -8.33 -5.96
N SER A 917 -23.30 -7.38 -5.09
CA SER A 917 -22.65 -7.60 -3.80
C SER A 917 -23.38 -6.81 -2.71
N VAL A 918 -23.54 -7.42 -1.54
CA VAL A 918 -24.16 -6.80 -0.36
C VAL A 918 -23.25 -7.03 0.83
N CYS A 919 -22.95 -5.96 1.57
CA CYS A 919 -22.25 -6.00 2.84
C CYS A 919 -23.20 -5.53 3.95
N ASP A 920 -23.14 -6.14 5.11
CA ASP A 920 -23.93 -5.77 6.29
C ASP A 920 -23.35 -4.55 7.05
N LYS A 921 -22.16 -4.08 6.64
CA LYS A 921 -21.46 -2.94 7.25
C LYS A 921 -21.41 -1.75 6.27
N ASP A 922 -21.83 -0.60 6.74
CA ASP A 922 -21.90 0.64 5.94
C ASP A 922 -20.54 1.29 5.63
N ASN A 923 -19.52 0.95 6.42
CA ASN A 923 -18.15 1.47 6.30
C ASN A 923 -17.21 0.54 5.52
N ILE A 924 -17.76 -0.48 4.88
CA ILE A 924 -17.05 -1.39 3.99
C ILE A 924 -17.64 -1.29 2.59
N ASN A 925 -16.84 -0.84 1.62
CA ASN A 925 -17.24 -0.75 0.23
C ASN A 925 -16.82 -1.99 -0.56
N VAL A 926 -17.73 -2.53 -1.37
CA VAL A 926 -17.52 -3.78 -2.14
C VAL A 926 -17.89 -3.59 -3.59
N ALA A 927 -17.05 -4.09 -4.50
CA ALA A 927 -17.40 -4.29 -5.91
C ALA A 927 -16.99 -5.71 -6.33
N SER A 928 -17.87 -6.40 -7.01
CA SER A 928 -17.68 -7.81 -7.36
C SER A 928 -17.91 -8.09 -8.82
N TYR A 929 -17.14 -9.03 -9.35
CA TYR A 929 -17.15 -9.44 -10.75
C TYR A 929 -17.15 -10.95 -10.89
N ALA A 930 -17.76 -11.45 -11.95
CA ALA A 930 -17.69 -12.84 -12.33
C ALA A 930 -17.49 -12.98 -13.84
N LYS A 931 -16.79 -14.02 -14.25
CA LYS A 931 -16.64 -14.42 -15.63
C LYS A 931 -17.51 -15.66 -15.89
N PRO A 932 -18.70 -15.51 -16.50
CA PRO A 932 -19.64 -16.63 -16.62
C PRO A 932 -19.10 -17.84 -17.38
N SER A 933 -18.14 -17.62 -18.30
CA SER A 933 -17.56 -18.73 -19.11
C SER A 933 -16.63 -19.65 -18.33
N THR A 934 -16.02 -19.20 -17.24
CA THR A 934 -15.03 -19.97 -16.46
C THR A 934 -15.44 -20.12 -15.00
N GLY A 935 -16.35 -19.30 -14.48
CA GLY A 935 -16.70 -19.25 -13.07
C GLY A 935 -15.71 -18.45 -12.21
N GLU A 936 -14.70 -17.83 -12.80
CA GLU A 936 -13.77 -16.96 -12.11
C GLU A 936 -14.51 -15.77 -11.50
N CYS A 937 -14.19 -15.44 -10.25
CA CYS A 937 -14.73 -14.28 -9.54
C CYS A 937 -13.61 -13.36 -9.07
N ALA A 938 -13.90 -12.06 -9.01
CA ALA A 938 -13.09 -11.06 -8.32
C ALA A 938 -13.98 -10.28 -7.36
N VAL A 939 -13.52 -10.11 -6.11
CA VAL A 939 -14.18 -9.28 -5.10
C VAL A 939 -13.19 -8.26 -4.59
N HIS A 940 -13.51 -6.99 -4.76
CA HIS A 940 -12.72 -5.84 -4.30
C HIS A 940 -13.40 -5.20 -3.12
N ILE A 941 -12.69 -5.08 -2.00
CA ILE A 941 -13.22 -4.60 -0.73
C ILE A 941 -12.34 -3.47 -0.22
N VAL A 942 -12.92 -2.35 0.18
CA VAL A 942 -12.24 -1.29 0.93
C VAL A 942 -12.77 -1.32 2.35
N ASN A 943 -11.89 -1.60 3.31
CA ASN A 943 -12.22 -1.56 4.72
C ASN A 943 -11.92 -0.17 5.31
N ASN A 944 -12.96 0.60 5.63
CA ASN A 944 -12.86 1.88 6.34
C ASN A 944 -13.21 1.74 7.83
N ALA A 945 -13.45 0.51 8.29
CA ALA A 945 -13.69 0.15 9.70
C ALA A 945 -12.37 -0.16 10.42
N ALA A 946 -12.48 -0.49 11.69
CA ALA A 946 -11.44 -1.17 12.44
C ALA A 946 -11.10 -2.54 11.78
N SER A 947 -9.98 -3.14 12.18
CA SER A 947 -9.64 -4.49 11.73
C SER A 947 -10.73 -5.48 12.15
N CYS A 948 -11.23 -6.26 11.20
CA CYS A 948 -12.28 -7.25 11.46
C CYS A 948 -12.11 -8.47 10.55
N GLU A 949 -12.83 -9.55 10.88
CA GLU A 949 -12.99 -10.68 9.98
C GLU A 949 -14.12 -10.40 8.99
N ALA A 950 -14.00 -10.88 7.76
CA ALA A 950 -15.09 -10.90 6.80
C ALA A 950 -15.36 -12.32 6.30
N VAL A 951 -16.65 -12.68 6.21
CA VAL A 951 -17.12 -13.90 5.57
C VAL A 951 -17.76 -13.54 4.24
N ILE A 952 -17.11 -13.91 3.15
CA ILE A 952 -17.61 -13.67 1.80
C ILE A 952 -18.26 -14.95 1.28
N SER A 953 -19.54 -14.88 0.93
CA SER A 953 -20.35 -16.01 0.50
C SER A 953 -20.90 -15.82 -0.91
N GLY A 954 -21.22 -16.94 -1.58
CA GLY A 954 -21.82 -16.94 -2.93
C GLY A 954 -20.85 -17.38 -4.04
N PHE A 955 -19.64 -17.82 -3.71
CA PHE A 955 -18.75 -18.38 -4.71
C PHE A 955 -19.30 -19.66 -5.34
N PRO A 956 -19.00 -19.95 -6.64
CA PRO A 956 -19.43 -21.19 -7.28
C PRO A 956 -19.02 -22.43 -6.47
N ALA A 957 -19.88 -23.46 -6.45
CA ALA A 957 -19.65 -24.67 -5.66
C ALA A 957 -18.37 -25.45 -6.05
N ALA A 958 -17.86 -25.24 -7.27
CA ALA A 958 -16.60 -25.85 -7.72
C ALA A 958 -15.36 -25.12 -7.21
N THR A 959 -15.50 -23.91 -6.66
CA THR A 959 -14.38 -23.11 -6.14
C THR A 959 -13.92 -23.70 -4.82
N THR A 960 -12.65 -24.09 -4.73
CA THR A 960 -12.05 -24.69 -3.53
C THR A 960 -11.04 -23.78 -2.84
N GLU A 961 -10.55 -22.77 -3.55
CA GLU A 961 -9.53 -21.84 -3.04
C GLU A 961 -9.67 -20.45 -3.68
N ALA A 962 -9.22 -19.44 -2.98
CA ALA A 962 -9.15 -18.06 -3.45
C ALA A 962 -7.79 -17.46 -3.10
N THR A 963 -7.20 -16.73 -4.05
CA THR A 963 -6.01 -15.91 -3.76
C THR A 963 -6.49 -14.53 -3.29
N VAL A 964 -6.03 -14.12 -2.13
CA VAL A 964 -6.34 -12.83 -1.52
C VAL A 964 -5.10 -11.93 -1.60
N TYR A 965 -5.30 -10.68 -2.00
CA TYR A 965 -4.27 -9.64 -2.01
C TYR A 965 -4.69 -8.52 -1.08
N ILE A 966 -3.77 -8.04 -0.24
CA ILE A 966 -4.03 -6.97 0.72
C ILE A 966 -3.03 -5.84 0.54
N THR A 967 -3.52 -4.62 0.43
CA THR A 967 -2.71 -3.39 0.46
C THR A 967 -3.21 -2.46 1.57
N ASN A 968 -2.29 -1.99 2.40
CA ASN A 968 -2.51 -0.95 3.40
C ASN A 968 -1.21 -0.16 3.62
N THR A 969 -1.09 0.60 4.70
CA THR A 969 0.12 1.37 5.04
C THR A 969 1.38 0.50 5.23
N HIS A 970 1.20 -0.79 5.56
CA HIS A 970 2.29 -1.71 5.93
C HIS A 970 2.53 -2.83 4.91
N THR A 971 1.57 -3.06 4.02
CA THR A 971 1.62 -4.17 3.06
C THR A 971 1.28 -3.70 1.65
N ASN A 972 1.98 -4.25 0.66
CA ASN A 972 1.88 -3.90 -0.74
C ASN A 972 1.41 -5.11 -1.56
N ALA A 973 0.12 -5.24 -1.80
CA ALA A 973 -0.50 -6.36 -2.53
C ALA A 973 -0.02 -7.74 -2.01
N GLU A 974 0.08 -7.89 -0.69
CA GLU A 974 0.52 -9.12 -0.06
C GLU A 974 -0.44 -10.26 -0.35
N ALA A 975 0.08 -11.38 -0.85
CA ALA A 975 -0.71 -12.51 -1.31
C ALA A 975 -0.86 -13.60 -0.24
N ALA A 976 -2.09 -14.14 -0.10
CA ALA A 976 -2.40 -15.35 0.64
C ALA A 976 -3.34 -16.25 -0.16
N LEU A 977 -3.25 -17.57 0.02
CA LEU A 977 -4.15 -18.54 -0.58
C LEU A 977 -5.06 -19.13 0.49
N LEU A 978 -6.35 -18.80 0.42
CA LEU A 978 -7.34 -19.22 1.41
C LEU A 978 -8.25 -20.32 0.87
N PRO A 979 -8.68 -21.28 1.73
CA PRO A 979 -9.65 -22.29 1.33
C PRO A 979 -11.04 -21.67 1.15
N VAL A 980 -11.76 -22.10 0.12
CA VAL A 980 -13.19 -21.82 -0.05
C VAL A 980 -13.97 -23.06 0.35
N LYS A 981 -14.77 -22.95 1.40
CA LYS A 981 -15.58 -24.05 1.94
C LYS A 981 -17.06 -23.74 1.73
N GLU A 982 -17.79 -24.60 1.05
CA GLU A 982 -19.23 -24.42 0.79
C GLU A 982 -19.57 -23.05 0.15
N GLY A 983 -18.72 -22.59 -0.79
CA GLY A 983 -18.88 -21.30 -1.46
C GLY A 983 -18.61 -20.09 -0.58
N ARG A 984 -17.87 -20.25 0.52
CA ARG A 984 -17.47 -19.19 1.47
C ARG A 984 -15.97 -19.13 1.65
N VAL A 985 -15.46 -17.92 1.80
CA VAL A 985 -14.09 -17.64 2.23
C VAL A 985 -14.11 -16.67 3.40
N THR A 986 -13.27 -16.93 4.39
CA THR A 986 -13.07 -16.04 5.54
C THR A 986 -11.74 -15.31 5.36
N VAL A 987 -11.75 -13.99 5.53
CA VAL A 987 -10.58 -13.11 5.33
C VAL A 987 -10.44 -12.20 6.54
N ASN A 988 -9.25 -12.14 7.14
CA ASN A 988 -8.92 -11.08 8.08
C ASN A 988 -8.66 -9.79 7.32
N MET A 989 -9.46 -8.76 7.55
CA MET A 989 -9.36 -7.45 6.91
C MET A 989 -8.68 -6.47 7.86
N PRO A 990 -7.44 -6.08 7.61
CA PRO A 990 -6.83 -4.99 8.37
C PRO A 990 -7.62 -3.69 8.22
N ALA A 991 -7.50 -2.80 9.20
CA ALA A 991 -7.99 -1.44 9.08
C ALA A 991 -7.36 -0.72 7.88
N GLU A 992 -8.06 0.24 7.30
CA GLU A 992 -7.56 1.13 6.22
C GLU A 992 -6.92 0.36 5.05
N SER A 993 -7.56 -0.75 4.64
CA SER A 993 -7.00 -1.65 3.63
C SER A 993 -7.87 -1.77 2.39
N PHE A 994 -7.21 -2.08 1.27
CA PHE A 994 -7.83 -2.54 0.04
C PHE A 994 -7.53 -4.02 -0.17
N ILE A 995 -8.57 -4.81 -0.30
CA ILE A 995 -8.50 -6.27 -0.39
C ILE A 995 -9.08 -6.71 -1.73
N THR A 996 -8.37 -7.61 -2.40
CA THR A 996 -8.84 -8.24 -3.64
C THR A 996 -8.83 -9.74 -3.47
N ILE A 997 -9.96 -10.38 -3.72
CA ILE A 997 -10.15 -11.85 -3.65
C ILE A 997 -10.36 -12.35 -5.07
N LEU A 998 -9.51 -13.25 -5.52
CA LEU A 998 -9.57 -13.85 -6.86
C LEU A 998 -9.76 -15.35 -6.76
N THR A 999 -10.74 -15.87 -7.49
CA THR A 999 -10.92 -17.31 -7.68
C THR A 999 -10.56 -17.71 -9.11
N LYS A 1000 -10.17 -18.97 -9.28
CA LYS A 1000 -9.92 -19.58 -10.61
C LYS A 1000 -11.05 -20.53 -10.98
#